data_5f8b2d6d77ed47c146fad322f920a783
#
_entry.id   5f8b2d6d77ed47c146fad322f920a783
#
_cell.length_a   1.000
_cell.length_b   1.000
_cell.length_c   1.000
_cell.angle_alpha   90.00
_cell.angle_beta   90.00
_cell.angle_gamma   90.00
#
_symmetry.space_group_name_H-M   'P 1'
#
loop_
_entity.id
_entity.type
_entity.pdbx_description
1 polymer ?
#
loop_
_entity_poly.entity_id
_entity_poly.type
_entity_poly.pdbx_seq_one_letter_code
_entity_poly.pdbx_strand_id
1 'polypeptide(L)'
;MTWVECGKFASMQERRCLAGLMLTIALMCPLLSWSQATVKGFIRSKDSGEPVMFASVALEGSSRGVMSDIEGFYSLTRVPAGQYTLVISSMEFEGVSEVVDVLDGKIMTRNYFLESKVIQLGSAEVNADRQEQTTKVNMSIETIRPSDLKKIPSFGGSPDLVQALQVLPGFISTGDQGGQLYIRGGSPIQNKVLLDGMIIYNAFHSIGLFSVFDSDVIANADVYTGGFSAKFGGRISSIMDIKTRDGNKKKIQGRVGVSPFGAKLTLEGPLKKLGTGGGGISYILSLKHSYLEQTSKVLYDYVNEDGRGLPFNFTDAYGKVSFGSGNGSKLSLFGFNFSDRVNYQALSDLGWTNAGAGGNFTVVPAGSAILMNGHFAASNYEIRLQEEELEDRFSSVNGFNFGLDFKYMLGENAVEYGLEVVGMETDFQTFNSIGVQVGQKENTTEFAGYLDYRINNGDWIINPSMRMQYYSSIARFRPEPRIGIKYKASERLRLKLAAGLYSQNVISSNSDRDVVNLFYGFLAGPENLQRNLLTPSGEVQEVNHSLQTAQHVISGFEFDLTERFNLNVEGYLKNFTQLTNANRNKLFEDNADNADVPEVLRKDFIVETGIAYGADVVLKYEDRSTYMWLVYGYGNVDRWDGFRWYDPVFDRRHNVNLVVSQGLGKDKAWEVSARWNLGSGLPFTQTQGFFQPPNVVDGIATDYVVANSEELGIQFAGLNEGRLPAYHRLDLSIRREFEWENHTLECSAGATNVYSRDNVFYVNRVTGERVDQLPFLPSISLDWRF
;
A
#
# COMPACT_ATOMS: atom_id res chain seq x y z
N MET A 1 -45.86 0.88 5.62
CA MET A 1 -45.31 1.17 6.95
C MET A 1 -44.64 2.52 6.89
N THR A 2 -45.12 3.46 7.68
CA THR A 2 -44.92 4.89 7.50
C THR A 2 -43.62 5.40 8.14
N TRP A 3 -43.03 6.41 7.55
CA TRP A 3 -41.79 7.13 7.88
C TRP A 3 -41.70 7.79 9.28
N VAL A 4 -42.51 7.39 10.25
CA VAL A 4 -42.65 8.10 11.54
C VAL A 4 -41.95 7.36 12.73
N GLU A 5 -41.48 6.13 12.59
CA GLU A 5 -40.91 5.37 13.73
C GLU A 5 -39.39 5.35 13.86
N CYS A 6 -38.64 5.95 12.94
CA CYS A 6 -37.15 5.97 13.01
C CYS A 6 -36.58 7.11 13.90
N GLY A 7 -37.43 7.87 14.61
CA GLY A 7 -37.01 9.08 15.34
C GLY A 7 -36.83 8.96 16.85
N LYS A 8 -36.85 7.77 17.46
CA LYS A 8 -36.96 7.65 18.93
C LYS A 8 -35.78 7.02 19.69
N PHE A 9 -34.64 6.74 19.08
CA PHE A 9 -33.52 6.07 19.77
C PHE A 9 -32.19 6.84 19.77
N ALA A 10 -32.17 8.15 19.68
CA ALA A 10 -30.97 8.92 20.02
C ALA A 10 -31.09 9.45 21.46
N SER A 11 -30.19 9.03 22.34
CA SER A 11 -30.18 9.52 23.73
C SER A 11 -29.96 11.04 23.78
N MET A 12 -30.46 11.68 24.82
CA MET A 12 -30.38 13.16 25.02
C MET A 12 -28.89 13.62 25.05
N GLN A 13 -27.98 12.73 25.32
CA GLN A 13 -26.51 12.96 25.34
C GLN A 13 -25.91 13.04 23.94
N GLU A 14 -26.38 12.19 23.00
CA GLU A 14 -25.95 12.20 21.58
C GLU A 14 -26.45 13.46 20.86
N ARG A 15 -27.63 13.92 21.16
CA ARG A 15 -28.18 15.20 20.62
C ARG A 15 -27.39 16.42 21.11
N ARG A 16 -26.86 16.40 22.34
CA ARG A 16 -25.98 17.47 22.87
C ARG A 16 -24.59 17.44 22.23
N CYS A 17 -24.04 16.27 21.92
CA CYS A 17 -22.79 16.16 21.18
C CYS A 17 -22.90 16.63 19.72
N LEU A 18 -23.98 16.28 19.03
CA LEU A 18 -24.24 16.76 17.66
C LEU A 18 -24.50 18.27 17.61
N ALA A 19 -25.26 18.81 18.56
CA ALA A 19 -25.51 20.24 18.65
C ALA A 19 -24.24 21.03 19.03
N GLY A 20 -23.37 20.47 19.90
CA GLY A 20 -22.05 21.03 20.21
C GLY A 20 -21.13 21.04 19.01
N LEU A 21 -21.13 19.96 18.19
CA LEU A 21 -20.32 19.86 16.98
C LEU A 21 -20.81 20.83 15.88
N MET A 22 -22.11 20.96 15.67
CA MET A 22 -22.67 21.96 14.75
C MET A 22 -22.42 23.40 15.19
N LEU A 23 -22.45 23.66 16.49
CA LEU A 23 -22.14 24.98 17.05
C LEU A 23 -20.65 25.32 16.89
N THR A 24 -19.75 24.35 17.04
CA THR A 24 -18.30 24.53 16.84
C THR A 24 -17.95 24.77 15.37
N ILE A 25 -18.63 24.10 14.47
CA ILE A 25 -18.51 24.30 13.01
C ILE A 25 -19.08 25.67 12.60
N ALA A 26 -20.20 26.09 13.19
CA ALA A 26 -20.81 27.39 12.92
C ALA A 26 -20.01 28.57 13.52
N LEU A 27 -19.30 28.37 14.63
CA LEU A 27 -18.44 29.39 15.25
C LEU A 27 -17.07 29.56 14.54
N MET A 28 -16.64 28.59 13.73
CA MET A 28 -15.45 28.71 12.87
C MET A 28 -15.68 29.47 11.57
N CYS A 29 -16.92 29.71 11.17
CA CYS A 29 -17.27 30.37 9.91
C CYS A 29 -16.98 31.89 9.80
N PRO A 30 -16.92 32.71 10.86
CA PRO A 30 -16.78 34.17 10.69
C PRO A 30 -15.35 34.73 10.62
N LEU A 31 -14.30 33.91 10.60
CA LEU A 31 -12.91 34.40 10.57
C LEU A 31 -12.31 34.56 9.16
N LEU A 32 -13.10 34.53 8.09
CA LEU A 32 -12.62 34.37 6.70
C LEU A 32 -12.74 35.63 5.82
N SER A 33 -12.75 36.82 6.37
CA SER A 33 -12.87 38.06 5.55
C SER A 33 -11.61 38.90 5.55
N TRP A 34 -10.53 38.39 4.94
CA TRP A 34 -9.43 39.25 4.48
C TRP A 34 -9.17 38.91 3.03
N SER A 35 -9.66 39.79 2.15
CA SER A 35 -9.49 39.73 0.71
C SER A 35 -8.03 39.98 0.34
N GLN A 36 -7.27 38.87 0.15
CA GLN A 36 -5.92 38.92 -0.41
C GLN A 36 -5.91 38.13 -1.72
N ALA A 37 -5.11 38.56 -2.69
CA ALA A 37 -5.06 37.92 -3.99
C ALA A 37 -4.46 36.51 -3.93
N THR A 38 -4.86 35.66 -4.86
CA THR A 38 -4.31 34.31 -5.04
C THR A 38 -3.91 34.12 -6.49
N VAL A 39 -2.69 33.61 -6.71
CA VAL A 39 -2.20 33.18 -8.03
C VAL A 39 -2.14 31.64 -8.00
N LYS A 40 -2.93 30.99 -8.85
CA LYS A 40 -3.01 29.52 -8.93
C LYS A 40 -2.95 29.03 -10.36
N GLY A 41 -2.63 27.78 -10.58
CA GLY A 41 -2.63 27.19 -11.91
C GLY A 41 -2.02 25.80 -11.93
N PHE A 42 -1.74 25.33 -13.14
CA PHE A 42 -1.12 24.05 -13.39
C PHE A 42 0.18 24.21 -14.17
N ILE A 43 1.15 23.39 -13.82
CA ILE A 43 2.42 23.25 -14.53
C ILE A 43 2.41 21.91 -15.25
N ARG A 44 2.65 21.91 -16.56
CA ARG A 44 2.60 20.72 -17.41
C ARG A 44 3.81 20.68 -18.34
N SER A 45 4.18 19.46 -18.73
CA SER A 45 5.17 19.26 -19.78
C SER A 45 4.64 19.76 -21.12
N LYS A 46 5.47 20.51 -21.86
CA LYS A 46 5.15 20.95 -23.22
C LYS A 46 5.18 19.76 -24.19
N ASP A 47 5.95 18.72 -23.90
CA ASP A 47 6.16 17.58 -24.79
C ASP A 47 5.07 16.51 -24.68
N SER A 48 4.56 16.22 -23.47
CA SER A 48 3.56 15.18 -23.23
C SER A 48 2.19 15.74 -22.78
N GLY A 49 2.18 16.96 -22.21
CA GLY A 49 1.02 17.54 -21.54
C GLY A 49 0.73 16.93 -20.16
N GLU A 50 1.65 16.11 -19.65
CA GLU A 50 1.57 15.52 -18.31
C GLU A 50 1.84 16.58 -17.23
N PRO A 51 1.35 16.38 -15.99
CA PRO A 51 1.67 17.23 -14.87
C PRO A 51 3.18 17.30 -14.60
N VAL A 52 3.71 18.49 -14.32
CA VAL A 52 5.06 18.65 -13.76
C VAL A 52 4.92 18.71 -12.25
N MET A 53 5.27 17.61 -11.60
CA MET A 53 5.21 17.47 -10.16
C MET A 53 6.36 18.24 -9.49
N PHE A 54 6.08 18.80 -8.32
CA PHE A 54 7.09 19.43 -7.45
C PHE A 54 7.91 20.54 -8.09
N ALA A 55 7.39 21.20 -9.12
CA ALA A 55 7.98 22.41 -9.64
C ALA A 55 7.85 23.55 -8.63
N SER A 56 8.93 24.29 -8.38
CA SER A 56 8.92 25.47 -7.51
C SER A 56 8.30 26.65 -8.25
N VAL A 57 7.37 27.32 -7.60
CA VAL A 57 6.74 28.56 -8.08
C VAL A 57 6.97 29.64 -7.03
N ALA A 58 7.75 30.64 -7.34
CA ALA A 58 8.14 31.71 -6.41
C ALA A 58 7.96 33.10 -7.00
N LEU A 59 7.71 34.09 -6.14
CA LEU A 59 7.73 35.48 -6.50
C LEU A 59 9.14 36.03 -6.28
N GLU A 60 9.77 36.50 -7.35
CA GLU A 60 11.13 37.04 -7.31
C GLU A 60 11.24 38.18 -6.29
N GLY A 61 12.30 38.17 -5.48
CA GLY A 61 12.53 39.20 -4.45
C GLY A 61 11.65 39.03 -3.20
N SER A 62 10.88 37.95 -3.08
CA SER A 62 10.08 37.65 -1.90
C SER A 62 10.42 36.27 -1.33
N SER A 63 10.13 36.06 -0.05
CA SER A 63 10.23 34.73 0.58
C SER A 63 9.03 33.83 0.26
N ARG A 64 8.16 34.23 -0.67
CA ARG A 64 6.92 33.49 -0.98
C ARG A 64 7.13 32.59 -2.18
N GLY A 65 6.95 31.30 -1.92
CA GLY A 65 6.99 30.27 -2.94
C GLY A 65 6.16 29.06 -2.50
N VAL A 66 5.71 28.29 -3.49
CA VAL A 66 5.00 27.03 -3.29
C VAL A 66 5.53 26.01 -4.29
N MET A 67 5.29 24.74 -4.04
CA MET A 67 5.56 23.67 -5.01
C MET A 67 4.26 23.23 -5.66
N SER A 68 4.33 22.81 -6.91
CA SER A 68 3.23 22.10 -7.53
C SER A 68 3.04 20.71 -6.87
N ASP A 69 1.81 20.28 -6.77
CA ASP A 69 1.48 18.93 -6.29
C ASP A 69 1.64 17.88 -7.41
N ILE A 70 1.25 16.63 -7.12
CA ILE A 70 1.34 15.49 -8.06
C ILE A 70 0.51 15.68 -9.34
N GLU A 71 -0.51 16.53 -9.32
CA GLU A 71 -1.31 16.90 -10.48
C GLU A 71 -0.76 18.16 -11.18
N GLY A 72 0.40 18.67 -10.74
CA GLY A 72 1.01 19.89 -11.23
C GLY A 72 0.31 21.17 -10.76
N PHE A 73 -0.63 21.08 -9.81
CA PHE A 73 -1.35 22.24 -9.30
C PHE A 73 -0.50 23.03 -8.31
N TYR A 74 -0.50 24.36 -8.42
CA TYR A 74 0.10 25.26 -7.46
C TYR A 74 -0.88 26.37 -7.04
N SER A 75 -0.72 26.91 -5.84
CA SER A 75 -1.54 28.02 -5.34
C SER A 75 -0.73 28.91 -4.39
N LEU A 76 -0.34 30.06 -4.89
CA LEU A 76 0.24 31.17 -4.10
C LEU A 76 -0.90 32.03 -3.57
N THR A 77 -1.19 31.93 -2.28
CA THR A 77 -2.26 32.68 -1.64
C THR A 77 -1.71 33.83 -0.82
N ARG A 78 -2.57 34.79 -0.46
CA ARG A 78 -2.22 35.99 0.31
C ARG A 78 -1.13 36.84 -0.36
N VAL A 79 -1.14 36.92 -1.68
CA VAL A 79 -0.21 37.78 -2.43
C VAL A 79 -0.72 39.21 -2.33
N PRO A 80 0.08 40.19 -1.86
CA PRO A 80 -0.31 41.60 -1.90
C PRO A 80 -0.52 42.05 -3.33
N ALA A 81 -1.39 43.07 -3.53
CA ALA A 81 -1.53 43.68 -4.84
C ALA A 81 -0.18 44.35 -5.28
N GLY A 82 0.16 44.18 -6.54
CA GLY A 82 1.42 44.67 -7.09
C GLY A 82 1.87 43.88 -8.32
N GLN A 83 2.92 44.37 -8.93
CA GLN A 83 3.59 43.72 -10.05
C GLN A 83 4.71 42.83 -9.52
N TYR A 84 4.75 41.57 -9.92
CA TYR A 84 5.75 40.59 -9.50
C TYR A 84 6.26 39.80 -10.69
N THR A 85 7.51 39.36 -10.63
CA THR A 85 8.02 38.32 -11.52
C THR A 85 7.74 36.95 -10.88
N LEU A 86 6.88 36.17 -11.51
CA LEU A 86 6.62 34.77 -11.10
C LEU A 86 7.69 33.89 -11.76
N VAL A 87 8.50 33.25 -10.98
CA VAL A 87 9.56 32.32 -11.41
C VAL A 87 9.12 30.89 -11.16
N ILE A 88 9.05 30.11 -12.23
CA ILE A 88 8.79 28.70 -12.20
C ILE A 88 10.10 27.97 -12.50
N SER A 89 10.52 27.11 -11.61
CA SER A 89 11.71 26.27 -11.78
C SER A 89 11.38 24.80 -11.54
N SER A 90 11.86 23.98 -12.42
CA SER A 90 11.84 22.53 -12.29
C SER A 90 13.20 22.01 -12.75
N MET A 91 13.49 20.81 -12.34
CA MET A 91 14.79 20.23 -12.53
C MET A 91 14.88 19.49 -13.86
N GLU A 92 13.79 18.87 -14.27
CA GLU A 92 13.67 18.16 -15.54
C GLU A 92 13.22 19.07 -16.69
N PHE A 93 12.82 20.32 -16.36
CA PHE A 93 12.23 21.24 -17.31
C PHE A 93 12.93 22.62 -17.29
N GLU A 94 12.91 23.29 -18.39
CA GLU A 94 13.41 24.67 -18.47
C GLU A 94 12.54 25.61 -17.65
N GLY A 95 13.20 26.47 -16.85
CA GLY A 95 12.51 27.46 -16.02
C GLY A 95 11.83 28.54 -16.87
N VAL A 96 10.70 29.04 -16.34
CA VAL A 96 9.94 30.13 -16.96
C VAL A 96 9.82 31.29 -15.98
N SER A 97 9.99 32.50 -16.44
CA SER A 97 9.74 33.71 -15.66
C SER A 97 8.71 34.57 -16.39
N GLU A 98 7.68 35.01 -15.69
CA GLU A 98 6.59 35.85 -16.23
C GLU A 98 6.28 37.00 -15.27
N VAL A 99 6.13 38.21 -15.79
CA VAL A 99 5.66 39.36 -15.01
C VAL A 99 4.13 39.26 -14.88
N VAL A 100 3.63 39.25 -13.64
CA VAL A 100 2.20 39.14 -13.33
C VAL A 100 1.75 40.37 -12.52
N ASP A 101 0.62 40.96 -12.91
CA ASP A 101 -0.02 42.04 -12.17
C ASP A 101 -1.09 41.42 -11.23
N VAL A 102 -0.80 41.45 -9.96
CA VAL A 102 -1.69 40.91 -8.93
C VAL A 102 -2.63 42.00 -8.42
N LEU A 103 -3.92 41.80 -8.66
CA LEU A 103 -4.98 42.71 -8.21
C LEU A 103 -5.52 42.28 -6.87
N ASP A 104 -5.76 43.23 -5.97
CA ASP A 104 -6.25 42.97 -4.63
C ASP A 104 -7.58 42.17 -4.63
N GLY A 105 -7.65 41.13 -3.78
CA GLY A 105 -8.80 40.28 -3.62
C GLY A 105 -9.16 39.36 -4.80
N LYS A 106 -8.38 39.37 -5.87
CA LYS A 106 -8.65 38.53 -7.05
C LYS A 106 -7.91 37.23 -7.06
N ILE A 107 -8.59 36.19 -7.57
CA ILE A 107 -7.98 34.92 -7.87
C ILE A 107 -7.59 34.88 -9.34
N MET A 108 -6.28 34.78 -9.59
CA MET A 108 -5.70 34.74 -10.93
C MET A 108 -5.28 33.31 -11.25
N THR A 109 -5.70 32.80 -12.41
CA THR A 109 -5.25 31.46 -12.88
C THR A 109 -4.17 31.65 -13.95
N ARG A 110 -3.01 31.01 -13.77
CA ARG A 110 -1.89 30.96 -14.72
C ARG A 110 -1.41 29.55 -14.89
N ASN A 111 -1.50 29.00 -16.10
CA ASN A 111 -1.02 27.69 -16.45
C ASN A 111 0.25 27.77 -17.25
N TYR A 112 1.24 26.96 -16.94
CA TYR A 112 2.54 26.93 -17.59
C TYR A 112 2.81 25.62 -18.27
N PHE A 113 3.46 25.66 -19.42
CA PHE A 113 3.94 24.50 -20.17
C PHE A 113 5.47 24.61 -20.27
N LEU A 114 6.15 23.70 -19.56
CA LEU A 114 7.61 23.68 -19.49
C LEU A 114 8.18 22.76 -20.56
N GLU A 115 9.24 23.21 -21.24
CA GLU A 115 10.02 22.39 -22.16
C GLU A 115 10.95 21.46 -21.36
N SER A 116 11.05 20.19 -21.78
CA SER A 116 11.97 19.27 -21.14
C SER A 116 13.41 19.71 -21.35
N LYS A 117 14.18 19.76 -20.27
CA LYS A 117 15.63 19.98 -20.38
C LYS A 117 16.27 18.68 -20.85
N VAL A 118 17.16 18.78 -21.81
CA VAL A 118 18.13 17.73 -22.08
C VAL A 118 19.16 17.72 -20.94
N ILE A 119 18.84 17.07 -19.83
CA ILE A 119 19.71 17.05 -18.64
C ILE A 119 20.24 15.65 -18.42
N GLN A 120 21.53 15.61 -18.14
CA GLN A 120 22.17 14.48 -17.49
C GLN A 120 21.60 14.36 -16.06
N LEU A 121 20.79 13.32 -15.83
CA LEU A 121 20.15 12.98 -14.55
C LEU A 121 21.13 12.96 -13.37
N GLY A 122 20.75 13.43 -12.21
CA GLY A 122 21.40 13.12 -10.95
C GLY A 122 21.57 14.20 -9.88
N SER A 123 21.52 15.50 -10.16
CA SER A 123 21.62 16.52 -9.09
C SER A 123 20.27 17.13 -8.74
N ALA A 124 19.28 16.74 -9.47
CA ALA A 124 18.01 17.38 -9.61
C ALA A 124 16.95 16.78 -8.69
N GLU A 125 16.86 15.45 -8.60
CA GLU A 125 15.91 14.76 -7.73
C GLU A 125 16.15 15.05 -6.24
N VAL A 126 17.40 15.10 -5.81
CA VAL A 126 17.79 15.35 -4.41
C VAL A 126 17.21 16.66 -3.84
N ASN A 127 17.11 17.71 -4.65
CA ASN A 127 16.59 18.99 -4.16
C ASN A 127 15.06 19.03 -4.08
N ALA A 128 14.34 18.34 -4.98
CA ALA A 128 12.89 18.27 -4.95
C ALA A 128 12.39 17.49 -3.73
N ASP A 129 12.96 16.31 -3.46
CA ASP A 129 12.65 15.50 -2.27
C ASP A 129 12.94 16.27 -0.98
N ARG A 130 14.06 17.00 -0.95
CA ARG A 130 14.45 17.82 0.18
C ARG A 130 13.46 18.96 0.44
N GLN A 131 12.96 19.59 -0.61
CA GLN A 131 12.01 20.68 -0.50
C GLN A 131 10.62 20.17 -0.09
N GLU A 132 10.21 19.01 -0.56
CA GLU A 132 9.00 18.32 -0.09
C GLU A 132 9.11 17.93 1.39
N GLN A 133 10.22 17.35 1.79
CA GLN A 133 10.53 17.03 3.19
C GLN A 133 10.49 18.25 4.12
N THR A 134 10.80 19.45 3.62
CA THR A 134 10.75 20.68 4.43
C THR A 134 9.35 21.30 4.56
N THR A 135 8.42 20.98 3.66
CA THR A 135 7.11 21.65 3.56
C THR A 135 5.92 20.83 4.03
N LYS A 136 6.08 19.50 4.19
CA LYS A 136 5.00 18.61 4.63
C LYS A 136 5.35 17.92 5.96
N VAL A 137 4.32 17.62 6.79
CA VAL A 137 4.45 16.68 7.91
C VAL A 137 4.34 15.28 7.34
N ASN A 138 5.42 14.79 6.74
CA ASN A 138 5.47 13.44 6.24
C ASN A 138 6.08 12.54 7.34
N MET A 139 5.23 11.94 8.18
CA MET A 139 5.65 10.89 9.11
C MET A 139 5.45 9.55 8.46
N SER A 140 6.53 8.74 8.42
CA SER A 140 6.44 7.36 7.93
C SER A 140 5.84 7.25 6.53
N ILE A 141 6.13 8.23 5.65
CA ILE A 141 5.70 8.23 4.25
C ILE A 141 6.95 8.08 3.37
N GLU A 142 6.92 7.08 2.51
CA GLU A 142 7.88 6.94 1.41
C GLU A 142 7.14 7.03 0.09
N THR A 143 7.54 7.98 -0.76
CA THR A 143 7.01 8.11 -2.13
C THR A 143 7.93 7.37 -3.09
N ILE A 144 7.40 6.40 -3.80
CA ILE A 144 8.11 5.62 -4.82
C ILE A 144 7.71 6.15 -6.19
N ARG A 145 8.71 6.55 -6.98
CA ARG A 145 8.54 7.01 -8.36
C ARG A 145 9.02 5.96 -9.37
N PRO A 146 8.60 6.01 -10.62
CA PRO A 146 9.11 5.11 -11.66
C PRO A 146 10.64 5.13 -11.83
N SER A 147 11.28 6.29 -11.60
CA SER A 147 12.75 6.44 -11.58
C SER A 147 13.42 5.61 -10.49
N ASP A 148 12.79 5.52 -9.30
CA ASP A 148 13.32 4.75 -8.17
C ASP A 148 13.21 3.26 -8.42
N LEU A 149 12.10 2.82 -9.06
CA LEU A 149 11.90 1.40 -9.45
C LEU A 149 13.01 0.90 -10.38
N LYS A 150 13.51 1.75 -11.26
CA LYS A 150 14.58 1.41 -12.21
C LYS A 150 15.94 1.17 -11.54
N LYS A 151 16.20 1.81 -10.39
CA LYS A 151 17.48 1.70 -9.64
C LYS A 151 17.60 0.38 -8.86
N ILE A 152 16.49 -0.36 -8.71
CA ILE A 152 16.42 -1.57 -7.90
C ILE A 152 16.47 -2.81 -8.82
N PRO A 153 17.43 -3.73 -8.65
CA PRO A 153 17.38 -5.01 -9.33
C PRO A 153 16.07 -5.72 -9.06
N SER A 154 15.39 -6.12 -10.13
CA SER A 154 14.07 -6.74 -10.05
C SER A 154 14.09 -8.13 -10.64
N PHE A 155 13.32 -9.03 -10.05
CA PHE A 155 13.09 -10.36 -10.57
C PHE A 155 12.50 -10.25 -12.00
N GLY A 156 13.09 -10.98 -12.96
CA GLY A 156 12.67 -10.90 -14.36
C GLY A 156 13.24 -9.73 -15.16
N GLY A 157 14.09 -8.88 -14.57
CA GLY A 157 14.80 -7.81 -15.28
C GLY A 157 13.98 -6.56 -15.61
N SER A 158 12.67 -6.55 -15.36
CA SER A 158 11.81 -5.37 -15.51
C SER A 158 11.53 -4.72 -14.16
N PRO A 159 11.49 -3.38 -14.05
CA PRO A 159 11.16 -2.69 -12.80
C PRO A 159 9.80 -3.12 -12.25
N ASP A 160 9.74 -3.45 -10.96
CA ASP A 160 8.54 -3.93 -10.29
C ASP A 160 8.33 -3.24 -8.94
N LEU A 161 7.08 -2.85 -8.65
CA LEU A 161 6.74 -2.13 -7.42
C LEU A 161 6.95 -2.98 -6.16
N VAL A 162 6.65 -4.28 -6.20
CA VAL A 162 6.82 -5.20 -5.05
C VAL A 162 8.28 -5.25 -4.62
N GLN A 163 9.21 -5.29 -5.58
CA GLN A 163 10.62 -5.33 -5.28
C GLN A 163 11.10 -4.06 -4.56
N ALA A 164 10.53 -2.90 -4.91
CA ALA A 164 10.80 -1.65 -4.22
C ALA A 164 10.16 -1.60 -2.82
N LEU A 165 8.94 -2.11 -2.68
CA LEU A 165 8.27 -2.17 -1.38
C LEU A 165 9.05 -2.99 -0.35
N GLN A 166 9.67 -4.10 -0.76
CA GLN A 166 10.47 -4.94 0.12
C GLN A 166 11.72 -4.24 0.68
N VAL A 167 12.17 -3.16 0.05
CA VAL A 167 13.34 -2.37 0.52
C VAL A 167 12.94 -1.31 1.53
N LEU A 168 11.65 -0.93 1.61
CA LEU A 168 11.17 0.15 2.47
C LEU A 168 11.35 -0.14 3.97
N PRO A 169 11.51 0.91 4.80
CA PRO A 169 11.59 0.76 6.25
C PRO A 169 10.30 0.20 6.83
N GLY A 170 10.42 -0.71 7.79
CA GLY A 170 9.29 -1.34 8.47
C GLY A 170 8.55 -2.39 7.66
N PHE A 171 8.99 -2.70 6.42
CA PHE A 171 8.43 -3.77 5.59
C PHE A 171 9.13 -5.10 5.87
N ILE A 172 8.32 -6.14 6.05
CA ILE A 172 8.78 -7.51 6.22
C ILE A 172 8.09 -8.35 5.15
N SER A 173 8.90 -8.99 4.29
CA SER A 173 8.46 -10.04 3.37
C SER A 173 8.77 -11.39 3.98
N THR A 174 7.91 -12.37 3.79
CA THR A 174 8.17 -13.75 4.23
C THR A 174 9.16 -14.50 3.32
N GLY A 175 9.73 -13.81 2.35
CA GLY A 175 10.75 -14.29 1.44
C GLY A 175 10.42 -14.03 -0.03
N ASP A 176 11.08 -14.76 -0.93
CA ASP A 176 10.96 -14.55 -2.38
C ASP A 176 9.55 -14.85 -2.90
N GLN A 177 8.92 -15.88 -2.35
CA GLN A 177 7.60 -16.38 -2.72
C GLN A 177 6.54 -16.08 -1.63
N GLY A 178 6.93 -15.34 -0.60
CA GLY A 178 6.04 -15.01 0.49
C GLY A 178 5.27 -13.72 0.27
N GLY A 179 4.58 -13.57 -0.83
CA GLY A 179 3.88 -12.41 -1.39
C GLY A 179 3.11 -11.47 -0.54
N GLN A 180 3.44 -11.41 0.70
CA GLN A 180 2.67 -10.67 1.66
C GLN A 180 3.56 -9.70 2.40
N LEU A 181 3.10 -8.47 2.43
CA LEU A 181 3.81 -7.39 3.08
C LEU A 181 3.22 -7.15 4.46
N TYR A 182 4.02 -7.47 5.45
CA TYR A 182 3.74 -7.13 6.85
C TYR A 182 4.43 -5.82 7.17
N ILE A 183 3.69 -4.88 7.76
CA ILE A 183 4.19 -3.52 7.92
C ILE A 183 4.13 -3.11 9.39
N ARG A 184 5.32 -2.96 10.02
CA ARG A 184 5.44 -2.57 11.42
C ARG A 184 4.47 -3.31 12.34
N GLY A 185 4.49 -4.65 12.27
CA GLY A 185 3.67 -5.54 13.10
C GLY A 185 2.21 -5.69 12.68
N GLY A 186 1.81 -5.10 11.54
CA GLY A 186 0.50 -5.33 10.95
C GLY A 186 0.53 -6.41 9.89
N SER A 187 -0.55 -7.21 9.84
CA SER A 187 -0.76 -8.23 8.81
C SER A 187 -1.23 -7.61 7.48
N PRO A 188 -1.15 -8.33 6.35
CA PRO A 188 -1.50 -7.81 5.03
C PRO A 188 -2.91 -7.23 4.93
N ILE A 189 -3.92 -7.85 5.57
CA ILE A 189 -5.29 -7.32 5.60
C ILE A 189 -5.41 -5.97 6.33
N GLN A 190 -4.45 -5.65 7.21
CA GLN A 190 -4.42 -4.40 7.95
C GLN A 190 -3.81 -3.25 7.15
N ASN A 191 -3.40 -3.53 5.90
CA ASN A 191 -2.91 -2.56 4.93
C ASN A 191 -4.01 -2.26 3.90
N LYS A 192 -4.17 -1.02 3.48
CA LYS A 192 -5.10 -0.60 2.41
C LYS A 192 -4.29 -0.24 1.17
N VAL A 193 -4.53 -0.95 0.09
CA VAL A 193 -3.93 -0.64 -1.21
C VAL A 193 -4.99 0.05 -2.06
N LEU A 194 -4.65 1.23 -2.57
CA LEU A 194 -5.51 2.03 -3.43
C LEU A 194 -4.86 2.19 -4.81
N LEU A 195 -5.63 2.00 -5.87
CA LEU A 195 -5.27 2.34 -7.25
C LEU A 195 -6.23 3.42 -7.76
N ASP A 196 -5.73 4.64 -7.95
CA ASP A 196 -6.55 5.80 -8.32
C ASP A 196 -7.79 6.00 -7.42
N GLY A 197 -7.67 5.68 -6.13
CA GLY A 197 -8.73 5.75 -5.12
C GLY A 197 -9.54 4.46 -4.95
N MET A 198 -9.40 3.47 -5.83
CA MET A 198 -10.09 2.18 -5.71
C MET A 198 -9.33 1.20 -4.82
N ILE A 199 -10.05 0.45 -3.99
CA ILE A 199 -9.47 -0.57 -3.11
C ILE A 199 -9.08 -1.80 -3.92
N ILE A 200 -7.81 -2.22 -3.82
CA ILE A 200 -7.26 -3.46 -4.37
C ILE A 200 -7.02 -4.44 -3.23
N TYR A 201 -7.65 -5.61 -3.30
CA TYR A 201 -7.57 -6.61 -2.22
C TYR A 201 -6.32 -7.49 -2.31
N ASN A 202 -5.89 -7.86 -3.53
CA ASN A 202 -4.62 -8.55 -3.75
C ASN A 202 -3.77 -7.75 -4.75
N ALA A 203 -2.60 -7.33 -4.32
CA ALA A 203 -1.70 -6.49 -5.09
C ALA A 203 -0.53 -7.27 -5.72
N PHE A 204 -0.50 -8.61 -5.58
CA PHE A 204 0.66 -9.43 -5.89
C PHE A 204 0.29 -10.67 -6.69
N HIS A 205 1.14 -11.01 -7.66
CA HIS A 205 1.13 -12.26 -8.40
C HIS A 205 2.14 -13.26 -7.88
N SER A 206 1.91 -14.52 -8.23
CA SER A 206 2.88 -15.60 -8.02
C SER A 206 3.39 -15.62 -6.58
N ILE A 207 2.45 -15.51 -5.65
CA ILE A 207 2.73 -15.50 -4.20
C ILE A 207 3.77 -14.40 -3.85
N GLY A 208 3.73 -13.23 -4.55
CA GLY A 208 4.50 -12.04 -4.24
C GLY A 208 5.79 -11.81 -4.98
N LEU A 209 6.03 -12.54 -6.04
CA LEU A 209 7.17 -12.28 -6.92
C LEU A 209 6.99 -11.04 -7.78
N PHE A 210 5.75 -10.75 -8.21
CA PHE A 210 5.42 -9.65 -9.11
C PHE A 210 4.27 -8.82 -8.57
N SER A 211 4.25 -7.54 -8.90
CA SER A 211 3.09 -6.69 -8.64
C SER A 211 2.05 -6.81 -9.76
N VAL A 212 0.77 -6.63 -9.41
CA VAL A 212 -0.30 -6.47 -10.40
C VAL A 212 -0.17 -5.15 -11.18
N PHE A 213 0.59 -4.20 -10.66
CA PHE A 213 0.74 -2.86 -11.23
C PHE A 213 1.91 -2.82 -12.21
N ASP A 214 1.64 -2.39 -13.44
CA ASP A 214 2.70 -2.12 -14.40
C ASP A 214 3.40 -0.79 -14.04
N SER A 215 4.73 -0.84 -13.88
CA SER A 215 5.56 0.34 -13.59
C SER A 215 5.42 1.45 -14.63
N ASP A 216 5.02 1.13 -15.87
CA ASP A 216 4.89 2.10 -16.96
C ASP A 216 3.62 2.94 -16.86
N VAL A 217 2.61 2.49 -16.10
CA VAL A 217 1.38 3.26 -15.88
C VAL A 217 1.36 3.99 -14.53
N ILE A 218 2.28 3.69 -13.62
CA ILE A 218 2.38 4.36 -12.32
C ILE A 218 2.92 5.77 -12.49
N ALA A 219 2.30 6.75 -11.85
CA ALA A 219 2.85 8.10 -11.67
C ALA A 219 3.68 8.17 -10.37
N ASN A 220 3.09 7.71 -9.26
CA ASN A 220 3.74 7.56 -7.96
C ASN A 220 2.98 6.55 -7.08
N ALA A 221 3.65 6.03 -6.06
CA ALA A 221 3.04 5.27 -4.98
C ALA A 221 3.47 5.87 -3.63
N ASP A 222 2.51 6.41 -2.90
CA ASP A 222 2.72 6.94 -1.56
C ASP A 222 2.42 5.86 -0.54
N VAL A 223 3.41 5.49 0.26
CA VAL A 223 3.35 4.39 1.22
C VAL A 223 3.46 4.93 2.64
N TYR A 224 2.38 4.83 3.38
CA TYR A 224 2.25 5.25 4.77
C TYR A 224 2.40 4.03 5.68
N THR A 225 3.51 3.89 6.37
CA THR A 225 3.78 2.73 7.26
C THR A 225 3.17 2.89 8.66
N GLY A 226 2.52 4.02 8.92
CA GLY A 226 1.79 4.36 10.14
C GLY A 226 1.62 5.87 10.27
N GLY A 227 0.89 6.34 11.27
CA GLY A 227 0.73 7.78 11.52
C GLY A 227 0.01 8.56 10.40
N PHE A 228 -0.71 7.89 9.51
CA PHE A 228 -1.40 8.53 8.37
C PHE A 228 -2.57 9.41 8.83
N SER A 229 -2.84 10.47 8.05
CA SER A 229 -3.84 11.48 8.38
C SER A 229 -5.29 10.96 8.33
N ALA A 230 -6.24 11.75 8.83
CA ALA A 230 -7.65 11.40 8.90
C ALA A 230 -8.32 11.20 7.52
N LYS A 231 -7.70 11.61 6.43
CA LYS A 231 -8.13 11.34 5.06
C LYS A 231 -8.30 9.83 4.80
N PHE A 232 -7.37 9.04 5.31
CA PHE A 232 -7.38 7.59 5.14
C PHE A 232 -7.95 6.88 6.37
N GLY A 233 -8.72 5.82 6.17
CA GLY A 233 -9.30 5.01 7.25
C GLY A 233 -9.68 3.61 6.82
N GLY A 234 -10.34 2.88 7.75
CA GLY A 234 -10.78 1.50 7.53
C GLY A 234 -9.64 0.47 7.52
N ARG A 235 -8.43 0.86 7.97
CA ARG A 235 -7.27 -0.03 8.20
C ARG A 235 -6.47 0.46 9.41
N ILE A 236 -5.81 -0.49 10.09
CA ILE A 236 -5.12 -0.25 11.35
C ILE A 236 -3.58 -0.34 11.26
N SER A 237 -3.00 -0.59 10.08
CA SER A 237 -1.54 -0.68 9.96
C SER A 237 -0.94 0.31 8.97
N SER A 238 -1.29 0.24 7.70
CA SER A 238 -0.68 1.06 6.66
C SER A 238 -1.65 1.39 5.52
N ILE A 239 -1.25 2.38 4.70
CA ILE A 239 -1.94 2.76 3.46
C ILE A 239 -0.91 2.82 2.33
N MET A 240 -1.26 2.29 1.16
CA MET A 240 -0.53 2.46 -0.08
C MET A 240 -1.46 3.11 -1.10
N ASP A 241 -1.17 4.36 -1.47
CA ASP A 241 -1.97 5.13 -2.43
C ASP A 241 -1.20 5.25 -3.75
N ILE A 242 -1.60 4.43 -4.74
CA ILE A 242 -0.97 4.35 -6.05
C ILE A 242 -1.78 5.21 -7.02
N LYS A 243 -1.10 6.17 -7.64
CA LYS A 243 -1.66 7.00 -8.69
C LYS A 243 -1.12 6.59 -10.05
N THR A 244 -2.00 6.48 -11.02
CA THR A 244 -1.59 6.22 -12.40
C THR A 244 -1.47 7.52 -13.19
N ARG A 245 -0.56 7.54 -14.15
CA ARG A 245 -0.36 8.69 -15.05
C ARG A 245 -1.46 8.75 -16.12
N ASP A 246 -1.56 9.90 -16.74
CA ASP A 246 -2.37 10.06 -17.95
C ASP A 246 -1.59 9.56 -19.17
N GLY A 247 -2.29 9.23 -20.25
CA GLY A 247 -1.66 8.97 -21.55
C GLY A 247 -1.15 10.27 -22.19
N ASN A 248 -0.18 10.15 -23.10
CA ASN A 248 0.39 11.27 -23.83
C ASN A 248 -0.70 12.04 -24.58
N LYS A 249 -0.75 13.36 -24.39
CA LYS A 249 -1.79 14.24 -24.98
C LYS A 249 -1.42 14.79 -26.35
N LYS A 250 -0.24 14.49 -26.88
CA LYS A 250 0.28 15.05 -28.14
C LYS A 250 0.60 14.05 -29.22
N LYS A 251 1.22 12.93 -28.87
CA LYS A 251 1.63 11.88 -29.81
C LYS A 251 1.26 10.50 -29.31
N ILE A 252 1.10 9.56 -30.25
CA ILE A 252 0.95 8.15 -29.91
C ILE A 252 2.34 7.62 -29.57
N GLN A 253 2.42 6.85 -28.51
CA GLN A 253 3.63 6.19 -28.03
C GLN A 253 3.29 4.77 -27.60
N GLY A 254 4.28 3.90 -27.63
CA GLY A 254 4.13 2.54 -27.13
C GLY A 254 5.42 2.03 -26.49
N ARG A 255 5.25 1.02 -25.68
CA ARG A 255 6.35 0.26 -25.08
C ARG A 255 6.05 -1.22 -25.14
N VAL A 256 7.00 -2.00 -25.60
CA VAL A 256 6.96 -3.47 -25.61
C VAL A 256 8.14 -3.97 -24.79
N GLY A 257 7.84 -4.73 -23.74
CA GLY A 257 8.84 -5.40 -22.92
C GLY A 257 8.72 -6.91 -23.04
N VAL A 258 9.84 -7.61 -23.13
CA VAL A 258 9.91 -9.07 -23.22
C VAL A 258 11.05 -9.58 -22.34
N SER A 259 10.76 -10.61 -21.56
CA SER A 259 11.75 -11.33 -20.74
C SER A 259 11.39 -12.82 -20.70
N PRO A 260 12.24 -13.71 -20.15
CA PRO A 260 11.87 -15.10 -19.92
C PRO A 260 10.65 -15.29 -19.01
N PHE A 261 10.28 -14.28 -18.24
CA PHE A 261 9.20 -14.35 -17.25
C PHE A 261 7.85 -13.93 -17.83
N GLY A 262 7.84 -13.09 -18.87
CA GLY A 262 6.61 -12.57 -19.44
C GLY A 262 6.85 -11.49 -20.48
N ALA A 263 5.75 -11.01 -21.03
CA ALA A 263 5.72 -9.88 -21.96
C ALA A 263 4.76 -8.81 -21.46
N LYS A 264 5.05 -7.54 -21.80
CA LYS A 264 4.19 -6.40 -21.53
C LYS A 264 4.07 -5.51 -22.75
N LEU A 265 2.91 -4.88 -22.91
CA LEU A 265 2.61 -3.89 -23.94
C LEU A 265 1.91 -2.71 -23.30
N THR A 266 2.46 -1.53 -23.46
CA THR A 266 1.79 -0.27 -23.11
C THR A 266 1.59 0.56 -24.37
N LEU A 267 0.37 1.05 -24.58
CA LEU A 267 0.00 1.95 -25.68
C LEU A 267 -0.70 3.18 -25.13
N GLU A 268 -0.29 4.34 -25.58
CA GLU A 268 -0.88 5.61 -25.13
C GLU A 268 -0.93 6.64 -26.26
N GLY A 269 -1.82 7.60 -26.10
CA GLY A 269 -1.90 8.67 -27.07
C GLY A 269 -3.13 9.57 -26.90
N PRO A 270 -3.23 10.63 -27.72
CA PRO A 270 -4.38 11.53 -27.71
C PRO A 270 -5.56 10.94 -28.49
N LEU A 271 -6.74 10.92 -27.87
CA LEU A 271 -8.02 10.86 -28.59
C LEU A 271 -8.39 12.26 -29.11
N LYS A 272 -8.05 13.29 -28.33
CA LYS A 272 -8.11 14.69 -28.76
C LYS A 272 -6.83 15.38 -28.30
N LYS A 273 -6.03 15.84 -29.25
CA LYS A 273 -4.75 16.51 -28.96
C LYS A 273 -4.94 17.70 -28.04
N LEU A 274 -3.92 17.97 -27.23
CA LEU A 274 -3.86 19.14 -26.36
C LEU A 274 -3.99 20.42 -27.18
N GLY A 275 -5.07 21.19 -26.95
CA GLY A 275 -5.31 22.46 -27.60
C GLY A 275 -4.53 23.59 -26.93
N THR A 276 -4.43 24.74 -27.62
CA THR A 276 -3.81 25.96 -27.09
C THR A 276 -4.45 26.46 -25.79
N GLY A 277 -5.73 26.11 -25.55
CA GLY A 277 -6.44 26.38 -24.29
C GLY A 277 -6.20 25.33 -23.18
N GLY A 278 -5.31 24.36 -23.36
CA GLY A 278 -4.92 23.38 -22.34
C GLY A 278 -5.86 22.18 -22.19
N GLY A 279 -6.96 22.09 -22.96
CA GLY A 279 -7.89 20.95 -22.94
C GLY A 279 -7.46 19.83 -23.91
N GLY A 280 -7.65 18.59 -23.52
CA GLY A 280 -7.35 17.40 -24.35
C GLY A 280 -7.93 16.13 -23.77
N ILE A 281 -7.94 15.05 -24.59
CA ILE A 281 -8.37 13.72 -24.16
C ILE A 281 -7.25 12.76 -24.53
N SER A 282 -6.80 11.93 -23.59
CA SER A 282 -5.77 10.92 -23.79
C SER A 282 -6.22 9.56 -23.27
N TYR A 283 -5.58 8.53 -23.78
CA TYR A 283 -5.75 7.16 -23.29
C TYR A 283 -4.40 6.53 -22.97
N ILE A 284 -4.41 5.58 -22.06
CA ILE A 284 -3.32 4.65 -21.79
C ILE A 284 -3.90 3.25 -21.60
N LEU A 285 -3.29 2.26 -22.23
CA LEU A 285 -3.62 0.85 -22.14
C LEU A 285 -2.36 0.09 -21.77
N SER A 286 -2.46 -0.86 -20.83
CA SER A 286 -1.37 -1.76 -20.47
C SER A 286 -1.88 -3.18 -20.43
N LEU A 287 -1.12 -4.10 -21.01
CA LEU A 287 -1.31 -5.54 -21.00
C LEU A 287 -0.01 -6.20 -20.52
N LYS A 288 -0.11 -7.13 -19.59
CA LYS A 288 1.03 -7.88 -19.06
C LYS A 288 0.62 -9.34 -18.93
N HIS A 289 1.46 -10.25 -19.40
CA HIS A 289 1.21 -11.68 -19.36
C HIS A 289 2.47 -12.45 -19.01
N SER A 290 2.37 -13.37 -18.06
CA SER A 290 3.45 -14.28 -17.69
C SER A 290 3.31 -15.60 -18.44
N TYR A 291 4.41 -16.08 -18.99
CA TYR A 291 4.56 -17.41 -19.56
C TYR A 291 5.71 -18.19 -18.88
N LEU A 292 5.98 -17.84 -17.61
CA LEU A 292 7.09 -18.41 -16.84
C LEU A 292 6.97 -19.92 -16.68
N GLU A 293 5.76 -20.46 -16.57
CA GLU A 293 5.53 -21.91 -16.52
C GLU A 293 6.12 -22.63 -17.73
N GLN A 294 6.02 -22.04 -18.93
CA GLN A 294 6.52 -22.63 -20.17
C GLN A 294 8.03 -22.42 -20.33
N THR A 295 8.50 -21.21 -20.10
CA THR A 295 9.92 -20.86 -20.29
C THR A 295 10.83 -21.48 -19.25
N SER A 296 10.37 -21.66 -18.03
CA SER A 296 11.15 -22.27 -16.96
C SER A 296 11.46 -23.74 -17.22
N LYS A 297 10.62 -24.46 -17.95
CA LYS A 297 10.88 -25.86 -18.37
C LYS A 297 12.14 -25.99 -19.23
N VAL A 298 12.51 -24.93 -19.93
CA VAL A 298 13.62 -24.93 -20.89
C VAL A 298 14.83 -24.16 -20.37
N LEU A 299 14.59 -23.01 -19.69
CA LEU A 299 15.67 -22.10 -19.28
C LEU A 299 16.13 -22.34 -17.86
N TYR A 300 15.30 -22.95 -17.01
CA TYR A 300 15.53 -23.16 -15.58
C TYR A 300 15.19 -24.59 -15.16
N ASP A 301 15.63 -25.58 -15.95
CA ASP A 301 15.38 -27.01 -15.71
C ASP A 301 15.92 -27.47 -14.34
N TYR A 302 17.00 -26.86 -13.86
CA TYR A 302 17.60 -27.12 -12.54
C TYR A 302 16.75 -26.67 -11.34
N VAL A 303 15.71 -25.83 -11.57
CA VAL A 303 14.73 -25.41 -10.53
C VAL A 303 13.53 -26.34 -10.50
N ASN A 304 13.45 -27.26 -11.44
CA ASN A 304 12.24 -27.97 -11.81
C ASN A 304 12.47 -29.49 -11.76
N GLU A 305 12.58 -29.99 -10.53
CA GLU A 305 12.84 -31.42 -10.29
C GLU A 305 11.82 -32.36 -10.99
N ASP A 306 10.57 -31.87 -11.19
CA ASP A 306 9.48 -32.66 -11.77
C ASP A 306 9.25 -32.42 -13.27
N GLY A 307 10.02 -31.56 -13.94
CA GLY A 307 9.85 -31.19 -15.34
C GLY A 307 8.57 -30.38 -15.66
N ARG A 308 7.85 -29.88 -14.66
CA ARG A 308 6.57 -29.15 -14.81
C ARG A 308 6.72 -27.66 -15.03
N GLY A 309 7.86 -27.05 -14.70
CA GLY A 309 8.10 -25.60 -14.72
C GLY A 309 7.70 -24.92 -13.42
N LEU A 310 8.08 -23.65 -13.31
CA LEU A 310 7.64 -22.82 -12.19
C LEU A 310 6.12 -22.55 -12.31
N PRO A 311 5.32 -22.78 -11.27
CA PRO A 311 3.85 -22.87 -11.36
C PRO A 311 3.16 -21.50 -11.42
N PHE A 312 3.71 -20.53 -12.15
CA PHE A 312 3.23 -19.15 -12.14
C PHE A 312 2.69 -18.72 -13.50
N ASN A 313 1.41 -18.35 -13.54
CA ASN A 313 0.75 -17.86 -14.74
C ASN A 313 -0.23 -16.73 -14.39
N PHE A 314 0.02 -15.52 -14.90
CA PHE A 314 -0.85 -14.38 -14.65
C PHE A 314 -1.09 -13.54 -15.89
N THR A 315 -2.20 -12.81 -15.89
CA THR A 315 -2.56 -11.86 -16.95
C THR A 315 -3.17 -10.61 -16.34
N ASP A 316 -2.66 -9.46 -16.73
CA ASP A 316 -3.10 -8.14 -16.30
C ASP A 316 -3.52 -7.30 -17.50
N ALA A 317 -4.63 -6.61 -17.35
CA ALA A 317 -5.08 -5.59 -18.26
C ALA A 317 -5.47 -4.34 -17.48
N TYR A 318 -5.00 -3.19 -17.91
CA TYR A 318 -5.36 -1.89 -17.36
C TYR A 318 -5.65 -0.92 -18.50
N GLY A 319 -6.67 -0.07 -18.33
CA GLY A 319 -6.98 0.99 -19.27
C GLY A 319 -7.49 2.23 -18.56
N LYS A 320 -7.07 3.42 -19.05
CA LYS A 320 -7.53 4.72 -18.53
C LYS A 320 -7.75 5.71 -19.67
N VAL A 321 -8.83 6.48 -19.59
CA VAL A 321 -9.12 7.60 -20.46
C VAL A 321 -9.25 8.86 -19.60
N SER A 322 -8.47 9.89 -19.94
CA SER A 322 -8.39 11.13 -19.18
C SER A 322 -8.88 12.33 -20.00
N PHE A 323 -9.84 13.05 -19.47
CA PHE A 323 -10.45 14.26 -20.03
C PHE A 323 -9.91 15.45 -19.25
N GLY A 324 -9.11 16.30 -19.88
CA GLY A 324 -8.59 17.51 -19.29
C GLY A 324 -9.25 18.77 -19.88
N SER A 325 -9.56 19.73 -19.05
CA SER A 325 -10.02 21.05 -19.48
C SER A 325 -8.93 22.11 -19.34
N GLY A 326 -9.13 23.25 -20.01
CA GLY A 326 -8.15 24.36 -20.00
C GLY A 326 -7.97 25.04 -18.63
N ASN A 327 -8.98 24.97 -17.73
CA ASN A 327 -8.88 25.51 -16.38
C ASN A 327 -8.20 24.56 -15.38
N GLY A 328 -7.76 23.36 -15.83
CA GLY A 328 -7.13 22.36 -15.01
C GLY A 328 -8.07 21.33 -14.41
N SER A 329 -9.39 21.47 -14.58
CA SER A 329 -10.32 20.42 -14.19
C SER A 329 -10.10 19.17 -15.05
N LYS A 330 -10.23 18.01 -14.44
CA LYS A 330 -9.92 16.70 -15.02
C LYS A 330 -10.96 15.67 -14.61
N LEU A 331 -11.29 14.76 -15.49
CA LEU A 331 -12.02 13.52 -15.23
C LEU A 331 -11.21 12.38 -15.83
N SER A 332 -10.99 11.33 -15.08
CA SER A 332 -10.38 10.10 -15.58
C SER A 332 -11.31 8.93 -15.33
N LEU A 333 -11.50 8.09 -16.32
CA LEU A 333 -12.21 6.81 -16.21
C LEU A 333 -11.21 5.70 -16.44
N PHE A 334 -11.22 4.67 -15.60
CA PHE A 334 -10.28 3.56 -15.68
C PHE A 334 -10.95 2.22 -15.38
N GLY A 335 -10.33 1.16 -15.85
CA GLY A 335 -10.73 -0.20 -15.54
C GLY A 335 -9.52 -1.13 -15.60
N PHE A 336 -9.63 -2.25 -14.90
CA PHE A 336 -8.59 -3.27 -14.86
C PHE A 336 -9.18 -4.66 -14.69
N ASN A 337 -8.38 -5.65 -15.07
CA ASN A 337 -8.61 -7.06 -14.78
C ASN A 337 -7.24 -7.71 -14.52
N PHE A 338 -7.04 -8.21 -13.31
CA PHE A 338 -5.86 -8.93 -12.86
C PHE A 338 -6.26 -10.35 -12.52
N SER A 339 -5.52 -11.33 -13.03
CA SER A 339 -5.79 -12.74 -12.78
C SER A 339 -4.50 -13.51 -12.59
N ASP A 340 -4.51 -14.45 -11.66
CA ASP A 340 -3.37 -15.31 -11.35
C ASP A 340 -3.84 -16.75 -11.12
N ARG A 341 -3.03 -17.70 -11.54
CA ARG A 341 -3.23 -19.11 -11.28
C ARG A 341 -1.90 -19.77 -10.96
N VAL A 342 -1.87 -20.47 -9.85
CA VAL A 342 -0.71 -21.18 -9.33
C VAL A 342 -1.06 -22.63 -9.09
N ASN A 343 -0.43 -23.55 -9.83
CA ASN A 343 -0.56 -24.99 -9.65
C ASN A 343 0.64 -25.52 -8.85
N TYR A 344 0.48 -25.70 -7.55
CA TYR A 344 1.56 -26.12 -6.67
C TYR A 344 1.60 -27.65 -6.57
N GLN A 345 2.65 -28.28 -7.12
CA GLN A 345 3.02 -29.70 -6.96
C GLN A 345 1.88 -30.71 -7.19
N ALA A 346 0.91 -30.42 -8.06
CA ALA A 346 -0.30 -31.22 -8.31
C ALA A 346 -1.20 -31.48 -7.10
N LEU A 347 -0.94 -30.85 -5.95
CA LEU A 347 -1.70 -31.01 -4.72
C LEU A 347 -2.71 -29.89 -4.49
N SER A 348 -2.50 -28.71 -5.09
CA SER A 348 -3.41 -27.58 -4.93
C SER A 348 -3.47 -26.70 -6.17
N ASP A 349 -4.67 -26.28 -6.55
CA ASP A 349 -4.95 -25.25 -7.57
C ASP A 349 -5.40 -23.98 -6.86
N LEU A 350 -4.55 -22.95 -6.91
CA LEU A 350 -4.85 -21.62 -6.38
C LEU A 350 -5.10 -20.67 -7.55
N GLY A 351 -6.30 -20.11 -7.60
CA GLY A 351 -6.65 -19.08 -8.56
C GLY A 351 -7.25 -17.86 -7.89
N TRP A 352 -6.92 -16.67 -8.39
CA TRP A 352 -7.62 -15.47 -7.99
C TRP A 352 -7.81 -14.50 -9.15
N THR A 353 -8.87 -13.71 -9.07
CA THR A 353 -9.17 -12.61 -9.99
C THR A 353 -9.50 -11.36 -9.22
N ASN A 354 -9.08 -10.22 -9.74
CA ASN A 354 -9.44 -8.91 -9.22
C ASN A 354 -9.78 -8.00 -10.41
N ALA A 355 -11.02 -7.63 -10.56
CA ALA A 355 -11.50 -6.79 -11.65
C ALA A 355 -12.24 -5.58 -11.10
N GLY A 356 -12.16 -4.47 -11.81
CA GLY A 356 -12.87 -3.27 -11.38
C GLY A 356 -12.87 -2.16 -12.40
N ALA A 357 -13.72 -1.18 -12.16
CA ALA A 357 -13.81 0.04 -12.93
C ALA A 357 -14.15 1.21 -12.03
N GLY A 358 -13.69 2.38 -12.41
CA GLY A 358 -13.93 3.58 -11.63
C GLY A 358 -13.59 4.86 -12.37
N GLY A 359 -13.68 5.95 -11.66
CA GLY A 359 -13.26 7.24 -12.14
C GLY A 359 -12.80 8.15 -11.00
N ASN A 360 -11.90 9.03 -11.31
CA ASN A 360 -11.51 10.12 -10.43
C ASN A 360 -11.66 11.47 -11.15
N PHE A 361 -11.94 12.49 -10.39
CA PHE A 361 -12.08 13.83 -10.93
C PHE A 361 -11.46 14.88 -10.02
N THR A 362 -10.96 15.91 -10.65
CA THR A 362 -10.50 17.15 -10.01
C THR A 362 -11.25 18.31 -10.61
N VAL A 363 -11.91 19.10 -9.77
CA VAL A 363 -12.60 20.33 -10.20
C VAL A 363 -11.89 21.55 -9.61
N VAL A 364 -11.55 22.47 -10.46
CA VAL A 364 -10.92 23.76 -10.11
C VAL A 364 -11.93 24.88 -10.40
N PRO A 365 -12.76 25.26 -9.42
CA PRO A 365 -13.77 26.29 -9.64
C PRO A 365 -13.08 27.64 -9.98
N ALA A 366 -13.62 28.35 -10.94
CA ALA A 366 -13.15 29.70 -11.24
C ALA A 366 -13.44 30.62 -10.04
N GLY A 367 -12.45 31.45 -9.66
CA GLY A 367 -12.61 32.42 -8.58
C GLY A 367 -12.71 31.83 -7.17
N SER A 368 -12.40 30.55 -6.96
CA SER A 368 -12.37 29.90 -5.65
C SER A 368 -10.98 29.39 -5.30
N ALA A 369 -10.59 29.46 -4.01
CA ALA A 369 -9.36 28.88 -3.50
C ALA A 369 -9.51 27.39 -3.13
N ILE A 370 -10.68 26.80 -3.41
CA ILE A 370 -10.99 25.39 -3.11
C ILE A 370 -10.62 24.54 -4.32
N LEU A 371 -9.93 23.44 -4.08
CA LEU A 371 -9.77 22.33 -4.99
C LEU A 371 -10.71 21.22 -4.54
N MET A 372 -11.49 20.67 -5.45
CA MET A 372 -12.37 19.55 -5.17
C MET A 372 -11.90 18.33 -5.93
N ASN A 373 -11.63 17.25 -5.21
CA ASN A 373 -11.29 15.95 -5.77
C ASN A 373 -12.38 14.94 -5.38
N GLY A 374 -12.55 13.94 -6.21
CA GLY A 374 -13.42 12.82 -5.87
C GLY A 374 -13.05 11.59 -6.66
N HIS A 375 -13.49 10.45 -6.15
CA HIS A 375 -13.36 9.15 -6.81
C HIS A 375 -14.61 8.32 -6.59
N PHE A 376 -14.88 7.45 -7.53
CA PHE A 376 -15.92 6.43 -7.43
C PHE A 376 -15.41 5.17 -8.13
N ALA A 377 -15.63 4.03 -7.54
CA ALA A 377 -15.17 2.76 -8.10
C ALA A 377 -16.03 1.60 -7.63
N ALA A 378 -16.05 0.55 -8.44
CA ALA A 378 -16.57 -0.75 -8.07
C ALA A 378 -15.54 -1.81 -8.44
N SER A 379 -15.33 -2.78 -7.55
CA SER A 379 -14.38 -3.87 -7.74
C SER A 379 -14.94 -5.18 -7.24
N ASN A 380 -14.49 -6.25 -7.90
CA ASN A 380 -14.74 -7.64 -7.51
C ASN A 380 -13.40 -8.32 -7.29
N TYR A 381 -13.27 -9.02 -6.22
CA TYR A 381 -12.15 -9.92 -5.93
C TYR A 381 -12.69 -11.31 -5.60
N GLU A 382 -12.09 -12.33 -6.16
CA GLU A 382 -12.39 -13.73 -5.86
C GLU A 382 -11.09 -14.52 -5.78
N ILE A 383 -10.95 -15.36 -4.76
CA ILE A 383 -9.86 -16.32 -4.60
C ILE A 383 -10.45 -17.69 -4.27
N ARG A 384 -9.90 -18.73 -4.89
CA ARG A 384 -10.25 -20.12 -4.65
C ARG A 384 -8.98 -20.95 -4.51
N LEU A 385 -8.96 -21.79 -3.51
CA LEU A 385 -7.95 -22.82 -3.31
C LEU A 385 -8.63 -24.18 -3.25
N GLN A 386 -8.25 -25.04 -4.18
CA GLN A 386 -8.70 -26.43 -4.26
C GLN A 386 -7.51 -27.35 -3.92
N GLU A 387 -7.69 -28.22 -2.96
CA GLU A 387 -6.74 -29.25 -2.53
C GLU A 387 -7.35 -30.64 -2.81
N GLU A 388 -6.57 -31.62 -3.29
CA GLU A 388 -7.08 -32.87 -3.92
C GLU A 388 -8.08 -33.66 -3.07
N GLU A 389 -8.00 -33.62 -1.74
CA GLU A 389 -8.86 -34.40 -0.85
C GLU A 389 -9.67 -33.53 0.13
N LEU A 390 -9.61 -32.20 -0.02
CA LEU A 390 -10.28 -31.27 0.89
C LEU A 390 -11.37 -30.50 0.14
N GLU A 391 -12.35 -30.01 0.89
CA GLU A 391 -13.34 -29.09 0.33
C GLU A 391 -12.70 -27.75 -0.03
N ASP A 392 -13.22 -27.10 -1.08
CA ASP A 392 -12.73 -25.85 -1.61
C ASP A 392 -12.77 -24.73 -0.55
N ARG A 393 -11.67 -24.01 -0.43
CA ARG A 393 -11.63 -22.72 0.27
C ARG A 393 -11.89 -21.63 -0.73
N PHE A 394 -12.81 -20.74 -0.43
CA PHE A 394 -13.05 -19.59 -1.28
C PHE A 394 -13.30 -18.31 -0.49
N SER A 395 -13.03 -17.18 -1.12
CA SER A 395 -13.45 -15.88 -0.63
C SER A 395 -13.74 -14.95 -1.77
N SER A 396 -14.83 -14.21 -1.69
CA SER A 396 -15.13 -13.15 -2.63
C SER A 396 -15.45 -11.85 -1.90
N VAL A 397 -15.07 -10.73 -2.52
CA VAL A 397 -15.40 -9.37 -2.07
C VAL A 397 -15.93 -8.58 -3.26
N ASN A 398 -17.20 -8.26 -3.24
CA ASN A 398 -17.83 -7.33 -4.17
C ASN A 398 -17.98 -5.98 -3.48
N GLY A 399 -17.34 -4.95 -3.99
CA GLY A 399 -17.32 -3.67 -3.29
C GLY A 399 -17.46 -2.46 -4.18
N PHE A 400 -17.90 -1.37 -3.57
CA PHE A 400 -17.81 -0.05 -4.15
C PHE A 400 -17.22 0.93 -3.14
N ASN A 401 -16.57 1.95 -3.65
CA ASN A 401 -16.11 3.06 -2.84
C ASN A 401 -16.34 4.39 -3.55
N PHE A 402 -16.71 5.38 -2.77
CA PHE A 402 -16.93 6.75 -3.19
C PHE A 402 -16.23 7.67 -2.20
N GLY A 403 -15.51 8.67 -2.70
CA GLY A 403 -14.88 9.71 -1.89
C GLY A 403 -15.04 11.08 -2.53
N LEU A 404 -15.20 12.09 -1.69
CA LEU A 404 -15.25 13.49 -2.08
C LEU A 404 -14.44 14.32 -1.11
N ASP A 405 -13.40 14.99 -1.62
CA ASP A 405 -12.41 15.74 -0.86
C ASP A 405 -12.39 17.21 -1.28
N PHE A 406 -12.35 18.09 -0.31
CA PHE A 406 -12.20 19.53 -0.51
C PHE A 406 -10.90 20.00 0.14
N LYS A 407 -10.08 20.70 -0.61
CA LYS A 407 -8.83 21.30 -0.13
C LYS A 407 -8.90 22.80 -0.27
N TYR A 408 -8.83 23.49 0.84
CA TYR A 408 -8.82 24.94 0.92
C TYR A 408 -7.45 25.43 1.36
N MET A 409 -6.81 26.26 0.52
CA MET A 409 -5.50 26.83 0.78
C MET A 409 -5.65 28.18 1.53
N LEU A 410 -4.99 28.30 2.68
CA LEU A 410 -5.03 29.45 3.58
C LEU A 410 -3.63 30.06 3.77
N GLY A 411 -2.98 30.48 2.70
CA GLY A 411 -1.58 30.89 2.72
C GLY A 411 -0.68 29.64 2.77
N GLU A 412 0.16 29.57 3.79
CA GLU A 412 0.99 28.39 4.06
C GLU A 412 0.21 27.27 4.74
N ASN A 413 -0.98 27.57 5.25
CA ASN A 413 -1.87 26.61 5.89
C ASN A 413 -2.80 25.97 4.85
N ALA A 414 -3.37 24.81 5.19
CA ALA A 414 -4.39 24.17 4.37
C ALA A 414 -5.40 23.44 5.25
N VAL A 415 -6.66 23.48 4.84
CA VAL A 415 -7.74 22.66 5.41
C VAL A 415 -8.17 21.65 4.36
N GLU A 416 -8.11 20.38 4.68
CA GLU A 416 -8.71 19.31 3.87
C GLU A 416 -9.86 18.69 4.65
N TYR A 417 -10.99 18.50 3.99
CA TYR A 417 -12.16 17.82 4.58
C TYR A 417 -12.88 17.04 3.50
N GLY A 418 -13.56 15.99 3.91
CA GLY A 418 -14.22 15.15 2.92
C GLY A 418 -15.11 14.09 3.52
N LEU A 419 -15.70 13.31 2.62
CA LEU A 419 -16.58 12.20 2.92
C LEU A 419 -16.10 10.97 2.16
N GLU A 420 -16.20 9.79 2.79
CA GLU A 420 -15.93 8.50 2.17
C GLU A 420 -17.08 7.55 2.47
N VAL A 421 -17.50 6.78 1.47
CA VAL A 421 -18.47 5.69 1.62
C VAL A 421 -17.85 4.44 0.99
N VAL A 422 -17.77 3.37 1.75
CA VAL A 422 -17.28 2.06 1.29
C VAL A 422 -18.36 1.03 1.59
N GLY A 423 -18.89 0.40 0.55
CA GLY A 423 -19.80 -0.74 0.68
C GLY A 423 -19.13 -2.00 0.19
N MET A 424 -19.36 -3.12 0.85
CA MET A 424 -18.83 -4.42 0.44
C MET A 424 -19.77 -5.56 0.85
N GLU A 425 -19.86 -6.54 -0.03
CA GLU A 425 -20.38 -7.88 0.24
C GLU A 425 -19.18 -8.82 0.31
N THR A 426 -19.07 -9.58 1.37
CA THR A 426 -18.04 -10.61 1.54
C THR A 426 -18.71 -11.96 1.66
N ASP A 427 -18.19 -12.96 0.94
CA ASP A 427 -18.59 -14.36 1.03
C ASP A 427 -17.33 -15.19 1.22
N PHE A 428 -17.30 -15.99 2.28
CA PHE A 428 -16.08 -16.56 2.77
C PHE A 428 -16.30 -17.97 3.33
N GLN A 429 -15.46 -18.91 2.92
CA GLN A 429 -15.41 -20.27 3.45
C GLN A 429 -13.96 -20.73 3.59
N THR A 430 -13.61 -21.22 4.76
CA THR A 430 -12.30 -21.82 5.05
C THR A 430 -12.45 -22.96 6.04
N PHE A 431 -11.37 -23.72 6.19
CA PHE A 431 -11.28 -24.81 7.17
C PHE A 431 -10.08 -24.53 8.09
N ASN A 432 -10.24 -24.81 9.35
CA ASN A 432 -9.12 -24.74 10.29
C ASN A 432 -8.18 -25.97 10.11
N SER A 433 -7.10 -26.02 10.90
CA SER A 433 -6.08 -27.09 10.81
C SER A 433 -6.56 -28.50 11.15
N ILE A 434 -7.80 -28.66 11.62
CA ILE A 434 -8.44 -29.94 11.94
C ILE A 434 -9.69 -30.20 11.09
N GLY A 435 -9.87 -29.45 9.98
CA GLY A 435 -10.94 -29.65 9.02
C GLY A 435 -12.31 -29.08 9.42
N VAL A 436 -12.41 -28.33 10.51
CA VAL A 436 -13.70 -27.69 10.90
C VAL A 436 -13.92 -26.44 10.07
N GLN A 437 -15.09 -26.38 9.43
CA GLN A 437 -15.49 -25.26 8.57
C GLN A 437 -15.74 -23.98 9.37
N VAL A 438 -15.28 -22.87 8.80
CA VAL A 438 -15.62 -21.51 9.21
C VAL A 438 -16.07 -20.76 7.96
N GLY A 439 -17.31 -20.35 7.90
CA GLY A 439 -17.87 -19.65 6.74
C GLY A 439 -18.91 -18.62 7.13
N GLN A 440 -18.94 -17.52 6.40
CA GLN A 440 -19.90 -16.45 6.64
C GLN A 440 -20.06 -15.58 5.39
N LYS A 441 -21.29 -15.13 5.13
CA LYS A 441 -21.61 -14.14 4.10
C LYS A 441 -22.17 -12.90 4.75
N GLU A 442 -21.54 -11.74 4.46
CA GLU A 442 -21.88 -10.45 5.07
C GLU A 442 -21.95 -9.29 4.08
N ASN A 443 -22.85 -8.37 4.38
CA ASN A 443 -22.97 -7.08 3.72
C ASN A 443 -22.70 -5.94 4.71
N THR A 444 -21.77 -5.06 4.39
CA THR A 444 -21.47 -3.91 5.23
C THR A 444 -21.34 -2.63 4.42
N THR A 445 -21.65 -1.51 5.09
CA THR A 445 -21.35 -0.18 4.56
C THR A 445 -20.68 0.64 5.64
N GLU A 446 -19.61 1.28 5.28
CA GLU A 446 -18.84 2.18 6.13
C GLU A 446 -19.00 3.62 5.64
N PHE A 447 -19.31 4.52 6.55
CA PHE A 447 -19.41 5.96 6.28
C PHE A 447 -18.33 6.68 7.06
N ALA A 448 -17.64 7.60 6.43
CA ALA A 448 -16.67 8.43 7.10
C ALA A 448 -16.76 9.89 6.68
N GLY A 449 -16.54 10.77 7.65
CA GLY A 449 -16.24 12.16 7.41
C GLY A 449 -14.91 12.50 8.05
N TYR A 450 -14.11 13.37 7.44
CA TYR A 450 -12.85 13.77 8.03
C TYR A 450 -12.58 15.27 7.89
N LEU A 451 -11.76 15.77 8.81
CA LEU A 451 -11.19 17.11 8.79
C LEU A 451 -9.71 17.01 9.12
N ASP A 452 -8.89 17.63 8.31
CA ASP A 452 -7.44 17.69 8.42
C ASP A 452 -6.99 19.16 8.30
N TYR A 453 -6.27 19.69 9.29
CA TYR A 453 -5.85 21.07 9.30
C TYR A 453 -4.33 21.17 9.41
N ARG A 454 -3.67 21.53 8.32
CA ARG A 454 -2.22 21.80 8.31
C ARG A 454 -1.94 23.23 8.68
N ILE A 455 -1.24 23.41 9.79
CA ILE A 455 -0.77 24.68 10.31
C ILE A 455 0.74 24.77 10.07
N ASN A 456 1.17 25.72 9.27
CA ASN A 456 2.59 26.03 9.08
C ASN A 456 2.88 27.37 9.77
N ASN A 457 3.71 27.36 10.80
CA ASN A 457 4.08 28.52 11.59
C ASN A 457 5.60 28.56 11.76
N GLY A 458 6.30 29.00 10.71
CA GLY A 458 7.75 29.08 10.69
C GLY A 458 8.43 27.71 10.81
N ASP A 459 9.03 27.43 11.97
CA ASP A 459 9.74 26.18 12.20
C ASP A 459 8.82 25.00 12.57
N TRP A 460 7.55 25.28 12.88
CA TRP A 460 6.58 24.30 13.27
C TRP A 460 5.57 24.00 12.16
N ILE A 461 5.39 22.73 11.85
CA ILE A 461 4.29 22.25 11.03
C ILE A 461 3.48 21.29 11.90
N ILE A 462 2.20 21.63 12.16
CA ILE A 462 1.30 20.87 13.03
C ILE A 462 0.08 20.47 12.20
N ASN A 463 -0.28 19.21 12.26
CA ASN A 463 -1.37 18.64 11.47
C ASN A 463 -2.36 17.89 12.36
N PRO A 464 -3.20 18.61 13.17
CA PRO A 464 -4.31 17.95 13.86
C PRO A 464 -5.37 17.51 12.84
N SER A 465 -5.88 16.31 13.02
CA SER A 465 -6.93 15.77 12.17
C SER A 465 -7.90 14.89 12.95
N MET A 466 -9.12 14.77 12.43
CA MET A 466 -10.20 13.98 13.02
C MET A 466 -10.93 13.23 11.94
N ARG A 467 -11.08 11.93 12.12
CA ARG A 467 -11.97 11.09 11.32
C ARG A 467 -13.13 10.61 12.17
N MET A 468 -14.33 10.69 11.62
CA MET A 468 -15.57 10.17 12.17
C MET A 468 -15.97 8.97 11.33
N GLN A 469 -15.75 7.77 11.83
CA GLN A 469 -16.05 6.51 11.12
C GLN A 469 -17.30 5.88 11.69
N TYR A 470 -18.21 5.42 10.83
CA TYR A 470 -19.41 4.68 11.21
C TYR A 470 -19.48 3.36 10.43
N TYR A 471 -19.59 2.28 11.15
CA TYR A 471 -19.69 0.90 10.65
C TYR A 471 -21.13 0.44 10.78
N SER A 472 -21.89 0.34 9.67
CA SER A 472 -23.34 0.11 9.72
C SER A 472 -23.68 -1.33 10.14
N SER A 473 -22.93 -2.34 9.72
CA SER A 473 -23.17 -3.75 10.06
C SER A 473 -23.13 -4.02 11.57
N ILE A 474 -22.25 -3.34 12.29
CA ILE A 474 -22.09 -3.47 13.74
C ILE A 474 -22.66 -2.26 14.52
N ALA A 475 -23.31 -1.31 13.83
CA ALA A 475 -23.88 -0.09 14.40
C ALA A 475 -22.94 0.70 15.33
N ARG A 476 -21.66 0.81 14.95
CA ARG A 476 -20.63 1.45 15.77
C ARG A 476 -20.11 2.74 15.14
N PHE A 477 -20.06 3.77 15.97
CA PHE A 477 -19.43 5.05 15.67
C PHE A 477 -18.09 5.16 16.36
N ARG A 478 -17.04 5.52 15.61
CA ARG A 478 -15.66 5.64 16.12
C ARG A 478 -15.05 6.98 15.73
N PRO A 479 -14.83 7.88 16.69
CA PRO A 479 -13.97 9.04 16.49
C PRO A 479 -12.51 8.61 16.52
N GLU A 480 -11.73 9.07 15.52
CA GLU A 480 -10.32 8.74 15.35
C GLU A 480 -9.50 10.04 15.28
N PRO A 481 -9.18 10.65 16.43
CA PRO A 481 -8.27 11.80 16.48
C PRO A 481 -6.86 11.38 16.10
N ARG A 482 -6.19 12.23 15.32
CA ARG A 482 -4.80 12.04 14.91
C ARG A 482 -4.06 13.36 14.91
N ILE A 483 -2.77 13.31 15.14
CA ILE A 483 -1.90 14.49 15.13
C ILE A 483 -0.57 14.13 14.50
N GLY A 484 -0.06 15.01 13.65
CA GLY A 484 1.31 15.01 13.17
C GLY A 484 2.00 16.32 13.52
N ILE A 485 3.25 16.28 13.93
CA ILE A 485 4.06 17.45 14.28
C ILE A 485 5.43 17.30 13.65
N LYS A 486 5.90 18.34 13.00
CA LYS A 486 7.28 18.47 12.52
C LYS A 486 7.86 19.78 13.03
N TYR A 487 9.05 19.70 13.62
CA TYR A 487 9.81 20.85 14.10
C TYR A 487 11.13 20.96 13.34
N LYS A 488 11.35 22.05 12.68
CA LYS A 488 12.60 22.38 11.96
C LYS A 488 13.60 22.96 12.97
N ALA A 489 14.35 22.09 13.66
CA ALA A 489 15.32 22.51 14.66
C ALA A 489 16.51 23.26 14.05
N SER A 490 16.81 22.99 12.77
CA SER A 490 17.76 23.72 11.94
C SER A 490 17.46 23.45 10.45
N GLU A 491 18.20 24.07 9.54
CA GLU A 491 18.11 23.78 8.11
C GLU A 491 18.40 22.31 7.76
N ARG A 492 19.14 21.60 8.64
CA ARG A 492 19.57 20.22 8.45
C ARG A 492 18.87 19.22 9.34
N LEU A 493 18.29 19.64 10.48
CA LEU A 493 17.68 18.75 11.46
C LEU A 493 16.19 19.04 11.60
N ARG A 494 15.38 18.02 11.38
CA ARG A 494 13.93 18.04 11.53
C ARG A 494 13.50 16.94 12.48
N LEU A 495 12.77 17.30 13.53
CA LEU A 495 12.17 16.37 14.49
C LEU A 495 10.72 16.09 14.09
N LYS A 496 10.27 14.86 14.28
CA LYS A 496 8.94 14.40 13.86
C LYS A 496 8.24 13.63 14.99
N LEU A 497 6.92 13.83 15.08
CA LEU A 497 6.03 13.05 15.96
C LEU A 497 4.68 12.84 15.27
N ALA A 498 4.14 11.65 15.35
CA ALA A 498 2.74 11.37 15.00
C ALA A 498 2.09 10.45 16.03
N ALA A 499 0.81 10.68 16.30
CA ALA A 499 -0.01 9.81 17.13
C ALA A 499 -1.44 9.76 16.57
N GLY A 500 -2.14 8.63 16.77
CA GLY A 500 -3.50 8.51 16.29
C GLY A 500 -4.20 7.23 16.70
N LEU A 501 -5.54 7.26 16.57
CA LEU A 501 -6.43 6.13 16.76
C LEU A 501 -6.92 5.63 15.39
N TYR A 502 -7.06 4.32 15.25
CA TYR A 502 -7.41 3.65 14.01
C TYR A 502 -8.36 2.50 14.25
N SER A 503 -9.27 2.23 13.31
CA SER A 503 -10.18 1.10 13.37
C SER A 503 -10.38 0.44 12.00
N GLN A 504 -10.78 -0.85 12.03
CA GLN A 504 -10.95 -1.70 10.85
C GLN A 504 -12.00 -2.77 11.10
N ASN A 505 -12.91 -2.98 10.15
CA ASN A 505 -13.97 -3.98 10.22
C ASN A 505 -13.64 -5.28 9.47
N VAL A 506 -12.75 -5.22 8.47
CA VAL A 506 -12.40 -6.38 7.66
C VAL A 506 -11.33 -7.23 8.36
N ILE A 507 -11.52 -8.55 8.37
CA ILE A 507 -10.55 -9.53 8.83
C ILE A 507 -10.11 -10.43 7.69
N SER A 508 -9.05 -11.20 7.88
CA SER A 508 -8.65 -12.27 6.96
C SER A 508 -8.57 -13.61 7.68
N SER A 509 -8.70 -14.69 6.92
CA SER A 509 -8.41 -16.02 7.39
C SER A 509 -7.00 -16.40 6.98
N ASN A 510 -6.08 -16.31 7.90
CA ASN A 510 -4.72 -16.81 7.69
C ASN A 510 -4.43 -17.89 8.69
N SER A 511 -3.59 -18.85 8.32
CA SER A 511 -2.91 -19.66 9.32
C SER A 511 -1.94 -18.79 10.11
N ASP A 512 -2.05 -18.75 11.41
CA ASP A 512 -1.11 -18.08 12.31
C ASP A 512 0.02 -19.02 12.81
N ARG A 513 0.09 -20.23 12.26
CA ARG A 513 1.11 -21.26 12.55
C ARG A 513 2.17 -21.39 11.45
N ASP A 514 1.85 -20.93 10.23
CA ASP A 514 2.66 -21.09 9.04
C ASP A 514 3.14 -19.76 8.48
N VAL A 515 4.42 -19.71 8.13
CA VAL A 515 5.03 -18.54 7.48
C VAL A 515 4.45 -18.32 6.09
N VAL A 516 4.11 -19.42 5.40
CA VAL A 516 3.55 -19.40 4.04
C VAL A 516 2.06 -19.59 4.10
N ASN A 517 1.32 -18.60 3.63
CA ASN A 517 -0.12 -18.64 3.48
C ASN A 517 -0.47 -18.39 2.02
N LEU A 518 -0.97 -19.40 1.33
CA LEU A 518 -1.37 -19.30 -0.08
C LEU A 518 -2.75 -18.66 -0.22
N PHE A 519 -3.67 -18.96 0.68
CA PHE A 519 -5.04 -18.49 0.64
C PHE A 519 -5.27 -17.28 1.55
N TYR A 520 -5.78 -16.20 0.98
CA TYR A 520 -6.20 -14.99 1.68
C TYR A 520 -7.67 -14.72 1.45
N GLY A 521 -8.48 -15.20 2.37
CA GLY A 521 -9.89 -14.88 2.42
C GLY A 521 -10.15 -13.61 3.24
N PHE A 522 -11.17 -12.86 2.85
CA PHE A 522 -11.59 -11.61 3.48
C PHE A 522 -13.02 -11.71 3.97
N LEU A 523 -13.25 -11.22 5.18
CA LEU A 523 -14.57 -11.16 5.79
C LEU A 523 -14.77 -9.82 6.48
N ALA A 524 -15.93 -9.20 6.29
CA ALA A 524 -16.34 -7.99 7.00
C ALA A 524 -17.37 -8.34 8.08
N GLY A 525 -17.25 -7.73 9.26
CA GLY A 525 -18.22 -7.89 10.34
C GLY A 525 -18.39 -9.31 10.85
N PRO A 526 -17.30 -10.00 11.27
CA PRO A 526 -17.43 -11.37 11.80
C PRO A 526 -18.42 -11.46 12.96
N GLU A 527 -19.35 -12.39 12.85
CA GLU A 527 -20.42 -12.59 13.84
C GLU A 527 -19.97 -13.57 14.91
N ASN A 528 -20.28 -14.73 14.99
CA ASN A 528 -20.01 -15.76 16.00
C ASN A 528 -18.66 -15.63 16.79
N LEU A 529 -18.52 -14.47 17.47
CA LEU A 529 -17.30 -14.01 18.12
C LEU A 529 -17.24 -14.47 19.59
N GLN A 530 -16.04 -14.76 20.08
CA GLN A 530 -15.75 -14.91 21.50
C GLN A 530 -16.17 -13.65 22.27
N ARG A 531 -16.93 -13.80 23.36
CA ARG A 531 -17.51 -12.69 24.16
C ARG A 531 -16.60 -12.22 25.28
N ASN A 532 -15.66 -13.03 25.72
CA ASN A 532 -14.80 -12.74 26.86
C ASN A 532 -13.34 -12.99 26.49
N LEU A 533 -12.51 -12.00 26.76
CA LEU A 533 -11.05 -12.10 26.63
C LEU A 533 -10.42 -12.00 28.03
N LEU A 534 -9.66 -13.01 28.42
CA LEU A 534 -8.83 -12.91 29.63
C LEU A 534 -7.61 -12.03 29.30
N THR A 535 -7.46 -10.92 30.00
CA THR A 535 -6.32 -10.03 29.81
C THR A 535 -5.05 -10.59 30.45
N PRO A 536 -3.85 -10.11 30.07
CA PRO A 536 -2.60 -10.52 30.73
C PRO A 536 -2.57 -10.24 32.25
N SER A 537 -3.37 -9.28 32.72
CA SER A 537 -3.52 -8.98 34.17
C SER A 537 -4.44 -9.96 34.92
N GLY A 538 -5.10 -10.91 34.21
CA GLY A 538 -6.06 -11.84 34.79
C GLY A 538 -7.49 -11.31 34.90
N GLU A 539 -7.77 -10.13 34.35
CA GLU A 539 -9.12 -9.57 34.30
C GLU A 539 -9.88 -10.08 33.06
N VAL A 540 -11.18 -10.28 33.18
CA VAL A 540 -12.04 -10.64 32.06
C VAL A 540 -12.54 -9.36 31.40
N GLN A 541 -12.15 -9.16 30.15
CA GLN A 541 -12.65 -8.08 29.32
C GLN A 541 -13.82 -8.58 28.46
N GLU A 542 -14.96 -7.93 28.57
CA GLU A 542 -16.12 -8.22 27.72
C GLU A 542 -15.88 -7.67 26.30
N VAL A 543 -16.14 -8.53 25.31
CA VAL A 543 -16.00 -8.21 23.87
C VAL A 543 -17.39 -7.93 23.30
N ASN A 544 -17.65 -6.67 22.98
CA ASN A 544 -18.98 -6.20 22.55
C ASN A 544 -19.08 -5.96 21.04
N HIS A 545 -18.01 -6.16 20.28
CA HIS A 545 -17.96 -5.97 18.83
C HIS A 545 -16.74 -6.66 18.21
N SER A 546 -16.79 -6.93 16.92
CA SER A 546 -15.71 -7.52 16.13
C SER A 546 -14.68 -6.52 15.58
N LEU A 547 -14.88 -5.21 15.82
CA LEU A 547 -14.05 -4.16 15.23
C LEU A 547 -12.61 -4.22 15.76
N GLN A 548 -11.64 -4.32 14.86
CA GLN A 548 -10.22 -4.23 15.19
C GLN A 548 -9.84 -2.77 15.46
N THR A 549 -8.99 -2.55 16.45
CA THR A 549 -8.60 -1.20 16.87
C THR A 549 -7.11 -1.13 17.20
N ALA A 550 -6.48 0.00 16.84
CA ALA A 550 -5.08 0.24 17.11
C ALA A 550 -4.82 1.71 17.51
N GLN A 551 -3.74 1.89 18.28
CA GLN A 551 -3.17 3.17 18.67
C GLN A 551 -1.75 3.23 18.15
N HIS A 552 -1.38 4.30 17.45
CA HIS A 552 -0.01 4.50 16.96
C HIS A 552 0.64 5.69 17.66
N VAL A 553 1.91 5.53 17.97
CA VAL A 553 2.82 6.62 18.33
C VAL A 553 4.12 6.40 17.58
N ILE A 554 4.54 7.39 16.81
CA ILE A 554 5.74 7.35 15.99
C ILE A 554 6.52 8.63 16.25
N SER A 555 7.82 8.52 16.50
CA SER A 555 8.68 9.68 16.63
C SER A 555 10.01 9.45 15.93
N GLY A 556 10.65 10.51 15.48
CA GLY A 556 11.90 10.36 14.77
C GLY A 556 12.53 11.69 14.40
N PHE A 557 13.60 11.61 13.65
CA PHE A 557 14.27 12.77 13.10
C PHE A 557 14.81 12.50 11.69
N GLU A 558 14.89 13.56 10.91
CA GLU A 558 15.59 13.61 9.63
C GLU A 558 16.79 14.52 9.79
N PHE A 559 17.94 14.06 9.31
CA PHE A 559 19.18 14.82 9.38
C PHE A 559 19.93 14.78 8.03
N ASP A 560 20.12 15.95 7.43
CA ASP A 560 20.92 16.11 6.23
C ASP A 560 22.40 16.22 6.62
N LEU A 561 23.10 15.08 6.61
CA LEU A 561 24.54 14.99 6.89
C LEU A 561 25.34 15.89 5.94
N THR A 562 24.97 15.81 4.65
CA THR A 562 25.48 16.67 3.56
C THR A 562 24.33 16.95 2.59
N GLU A 563 24.60 17.67 1.51
CA GLU A 563 23.61 17.86 0.41
C GLU A 563 23.24 16.56 -0.32
N ARG A 564 24.03 15.50 -0.17
CA ARG A 564 23.87 14.21 -0.85
C ARG A 564 23.52 13.08 0.09
N PHE A 565 23.78 13.24 1.40
CA PHE A 565 23.49 12.24 2.42
C PHE A 565 22.33 12.68 3.30
N ASN A 566 21.27 11.89 3.33
CA ASN A 566 20.14 12.07 4.22
C ASN A 566 20.03 10.85 5.15
N LEU A 567 19.88 11.10 6.44
CA LEU A 567 19.61 10.12 7.49
C LEU A 567 18.21 10.35 8.04
N ASN A 568 17.37 9.33 8.00
CA ASN A 568 16.05 9.33 8.66
C ASN A 568 16.01 8.19 9.68
N VAL A 569 15.65 8.53 10.92
CA VAL A 569 15.51 7.57 12.03
C VAL A 569 14.11 7.72 12.61
N GLU A 570 13.38 6.63 12.68
CA GLU A 570 12.02 6.59 13.24
C GLU A 570 11.89 5.44 14.22
N GLY A 571 11.38 5.74 15.44
CA GLY A 571 10.89 4.76 16.40
C GLY A 571 9.37 4.70 16.35
N TYR A 572 8.80 3.51 16.46
CA TYR A 572 7.35 3.32 16.46
C TYR A 572 6.86 2.42 17.59
N LEU A 573 5.64 2.69 18.03
CA LEU A 573 4.85 1.88 18.93
C LEU A 573 3.44 1.78 18.38
N LYS A 574 2.97 0.56 18.13
CA LYS A 574 1.58 0.25 17.76
C LYS A 574 0.98 -0.67 18.83
N ASN A 575 -0.04 -0.20 19.50
CA ASN A 575 -0.82 -0.98 20.46
C ASN A 575 -2.12 -1.42 19.78
N PHE A 576 -2.26 -2.70 19.52
CA PHE A 576 -3.48 -3.31 18.98
C PHE A 576 -4.38 -3.67 20.16
N THR A 577 -5.32 -2.81 20.45
CA THR A 577 -6.20 -2.95 21.62
C THR A 577 -7.26 -4.03 21.42
N GLN A 578 -7.59 -4.36 20.18
CA GLN A 578 -8.44 -5.48 19.80
C GLN A 578 -8.11 -5.94 18.38
N LEU A 579 -7.88 -7.22 18.20
CA LEU A 579 -7.73 -7.92 16.93
C LEU A 579 -8.75 -9.05 16.90
N THR A 580 -9.26 -9.35 15.71
CA THR A 580 -10.19 -10.47 15.49
C THR A 580 -9.59 -11.40 14.45
N ASN A 581 -9.50 -12.68 14.80
CA ASN A 581 -8.93 -13.72 13.95
C ASN A 581 -9.88 -14.92 13.84
N ALA A 582 -9.76 -15.69 12.75
CA ALA A 582 -10.41 -17.01 12.67
C ALA A 582 -9.91 -17.90 13.81
N ASN A 583 -10.81 -18.69 14.40
CA ASN A 583 -10.49 -19.48 15.58
C ASN A 583 -9.68 -20.73 15.21
N ARG A 584 -8.38 -20.69 15.44
CA ARG A 584 -7.47 -21.83 15.27
C ARG A 584 -7.70 -23.00 16.21
N ASN A 585 -8.47 -22.78 17.28
CA ASN A 585 -8.73 -23.79 18.34
C ASN A 585 -10.15 -24.36 18.28
N LYS A 586 -10.97 -24.01 17.29
CA LYS A 586 -12.34 -24.49 17.15
C LYS A 586 -12.34 -26.02 16.94
N LEU A 587 -13.02 -26.75 17.83
CA LEU A 587 -13.20 -28.19 17.79
C LEU A 587 -14.67 -28.58 17.61
N PHE A 588 -15.59 -27.72 18.06
CA PHE A 588 -17.01 -28.00 18.13
C PHE A 588 -17.82 -26.96 17.39
N GLU A 589 -18.98 -27.37 16.85
CA GLU A 589 -19.95 -26.41 16.33
C GLU A 589 -20.59 -25.61 17.47
N ASP A 590 -20.84 -24.33 17.22
CA ASP A 590 -21.51 -23.44 18.19
C ASP A 590 -23.02 -23.59 18.11
N ASN A 591 -23.54 -24.63 18.76
CA ASN A 591 -24.95 -24.96 18.82
C ASN A 591 -25.42 -25.24 20.27
N ALA A 592 -26.69 -25.58 20.45
CA ALA A 592 -27.27 -25.81 21.77
C ALA A 592 -26.63 -27.02 22.50
N ASP A 593 -26.20 -28.05 21.78
CA ASP A 593 -25.62 -29.25 22.34
C ASP A 593 -24.23 -29.02 22.93
N ASN A 594 -23.53 -28.03 22.40
CA ASN A 594 -22.19 -27.63 22.82
C ASN A 594 -22.17 -26.33 23.67
N ALA A 595 -23.33 -25.93 24.22
CA ALA A 595 -23.43 -24.67 24.97
C ALA A 595 -22.50 -24.60 26.20
N ASP A 596 -22.22 -25.73 26.82
CA ASP A 596 -21.33 -25.86 28.00
C ASP A 596 -19.83 -25.92 27.62
N VAL A 597 -19.50 -26.06 26.32
CA VAL A 597 -18.11 -26.07 25.85
C VAL A 597 -17.54 -24.63 25.91
N PRO A 598 -16.28 -24.47 26.36
CA PRO A 598 -15.65 -23.16 26.38
C PRO A 598 -15.70 -22.43 24.99
N GLU A 599 -15.98 -21.15 25.00
CA GLU A 599 -16.13 -20.34 23.76
C GLU A 599 -14.93 -20.48 22.81
N VAL A 600 -13.71 -20.55 23.34
CA VAL A 600 -12.48 -20.72 22.55
C VAL A 600 -12.44 -22.01 21.74
N LEU A 601 -13.25 -23.03 22.08
CA LEU A 601 -13.31 -24.30 21.37
C LEU A 601 -14.50 -24.41 20.41
N ARG A 602 -15.45 -23.46 20.41
CA ARG A 602 -16.67 -23.54 19.58
C ARG A 602 -16.97 -22.30 18.74
N LYS A 603 -16.53 -21.11 19.17
CA LYS A 603 -16.74 -19.87 18.40
C LYS A 603 -15.91 -19.88 17.11
N ASP A 604 -16.42 -19.22 16.05
CA ASP A 604 -15.74 -19.13 14.75
C ASP A 604 -14.59 -18.13 14.79
N PHE A 605 -14.72 -17.10 15.64
CA PHE A 605 -13.73 -16.04 15.73
C PHE A 605 -13.30 -15.80 17.18
N ILE A 606 -11.99 -15.58 17.33
CA ILE A 606 -11.36 -15.24 18.62
C ILE A 606 -10.88 -13.80 18.61
N VAL A 607 -10.76 -13.25 19.82
CA VAL A 607 -10.22 -11.90 20.03
C VAL A 607 -8.86 -11.98 20.70
N GLU A 608 -7.95 -11.16 20.23
CA GLU A 608 -6.59 -11.03 20.70
C GLU A 608 -6.24 -9.56 20.93
N THR A 609 -5.19 -9.31 21.68
CA THR A 609 -4.53 -8.02 21.75
C THR A 609 -3.09 -8.14 21.30
N GLY A 610 -2.39 -7.02 21.10
CA GLY A 610 -0.99 -7.12 20.71
C GLY A 610 -0.28 -5.79 20.77
N ILE A 611 1.04 -5.88 20.74
CA ILE A 611 1.94 -4.75 20.71
C ILE A 611 3.00 -4.97 19.65
N ALA A 612 3.32 -3.91 18.90
CA ALA A 612 4.45 -3.91 17.99
C ALA A 612 5.27 -2.64 18.24
N TYR A 613 6.57 -2.79 18.39
CA TYR A 613 7.48 -1.66 18.53
C TYR A 613 8.80 -1.92 17.82
N GLY A 614 9.46 -0.85 17.45
CA GLY A 614 10.71 -0.96 16.73
C GLY A 614 11.31 0.37 16.35
N ALA A 615 12.39 0.28 15.58
CA ALA A 615 13.09 1.44 15.06
C ALA A 615 13.59 1.15 13.63
N ASP A 616 13.42 2.12 12.76
CA ASP A 616 13.91 2.10 11.38
C ASP A 616 14.98 3.17 11.20
N VAL A 617 16.08 2.80 10.55
CA VAL A 617 17.17 3.70 10.18
C VAL A 617 17.33 3.65 8.68
N VAL A 618 17.20 4.78 8.02
CA VAL A 618 17.33 4.93 6.57
C VAL A 618 18.47 5.89 6.27
N LEU A 619 19.43 5.43 5.46
CA LEU A 619 20.50 6.27 4.95
C LEU A 619 20.42 6.27 3.42
N LYS A 620 20.15 7.44 2.85
CA LYS A 620 20.14 7.67 1.39
C LYS A 620 21.35 8.51 0.99
N TYR A 621 22.04 8.07 -0.06
CA TYR A 621 23.05 8.86 -0.76
C TYR A 621 22.70 8.92 -2.23
N GLU A 622 22.73 10.10 -2.79
CA GLU A 622 22.45 10.29 -4.20
C GLU A 622 23.34 11.39 -4.78
N ASP A 623 23.98 11.08 -5.87
CA ASP A 623 24.66 12.04 -6.71
C ASP A 623 24.37 11.77 -8.20
N ARG A 624 25.08 12.45 -9.10
CA ARG A 624 24.88 12.34 -10.55
C ARG A 624 25.03 10.93 -11.11
N SER A 625 25.73 10.03 -10.46
CA SER A 625 26.09 8.71 -10.98
C SER A 625 25.86 7.57 -10.00
N THR A 626 25.77 7.89 -8.72
CA THR A 626 25.68 6.89 -7.66
C THR A 626 24.43 7.10 -6.84
N TYR A 627 23.68 6.04 -6.65
CA TYR A 627 22.55 5.94 -5.73
C TYR A 627 22.84 4.86 -4.70
N MET A 628 22.68 5.15 -3.43
CA MET A 628 22.78 4.16 -2.35
C MET A 628 21.61 4.36 -1.39
N TRP A 629 20.95 3.27 -1.06
CA TRP A 629 19.85 3.25 -0.11
C TRP A 629 20.06 2.09 0.86
N LEU A 630 20.41 2.42 2.09
CA LEU A 630 20.55 1.47 3.19
C LEU A 630 19.38 1.64 4.15
N VAL A 631 18.69 0.57 4.41
CA VAL A 631 17.60 0.49 5.39
C VAL A 631 17.93 -0.58 6.42
N TYR A 632 17.88 -0.23 7.69
CA TYR A 632 17.94 -1.16 8.80
C TYR A 632 16.68 -1.01 9.64
N GLY A 633 15.97 -2.10 9.88
CA GLY A 633 14.81 -2.17 10.75
C GLY A 633 15.05 -3.14 11.92
N TYR A 634 14.74 -2.69 13.12
CA TYR A 634 14.55 -3.54 14.29
C TYR A 634 13.06 -3.54 14.65
N GLY A 635 12.45 -4.72 14.80
CA GLY A 635 11.04 -4.85 15.16
C GLY A 635 10.80 -5.97 16.16
N ASN A 636 9.81 -5.78 16.99
CA ASN A 636 9.26 -6.78 17.90
C ASN A 636 7.74 -6.75 17.82
N VAL A 637 7.14 -7.92 17.70
CA VAL A 637 5.68 -8.07 17.65
C VAL A 637 5.25 -9.17 18.58
N ASP A 638 4.41 -8.83 19.55
CA ASP A 638 3.84 -9.79 20.51
C ASP A 638 2.31 -9.79 20.39
N ARG A 639 1.68 -10.95 20.50
CA ARG A 639 0.23 -11.16 20.53
C ARG A 639 -0.17 -11.88 21.80
N TRP A 640 -1.32 -11.50 22.38
CA TRP A 640 -1.94 -12.15 23.52
C TRP A 640 -3.27 -12.79 23.10
N ASP A 641 -3.37 -14.11 23.19
CA ASP A 641 -4.54 -14.89 22.73
C ASP A 641 -5.58 -15.20 23.83
N GLY A 642 -5.43 -14.62 25.01
CA GLY A 642 -6.23 -14.89 26.19
C GLY A 642 -5.61 -15.92 27.14
N PHE A 643 -4.54 -16.62 26.72
CA PHE A 643 -3.86 -17.64 27.51
C PHE A 643 -2.35 -17.39 27.64
N ARG A 644 -1.73 -16.95 26.53
CA ARG A 644 -0.27 -16.75 26.45
C ARG A 644 0.11 -15.65 25.49
N TRP A 645 1.30 -15.12 25.69
CA TRP A 645 1.98 -14.32 24.69
C TRP A 645 2.64 -15.23 23.66
N TYR A 646 2.60 -14.82 22.39
CA TYR A 646 3.27 -15.51 21.30
C TYR A 646 3.76 -14.51 20.24
N ASP A 647 4.85 -14.90 19.54
CA ASP A 647 5.37 -14.17 18.40
C ASP A 647 4.55 -14.58 17.15
N PRO A 648 3.92 -13.66 16.40
CA PRO A 648 3.28 -14.02 15.14
C PRO A 648 4.31 -14.43 14.09
N VAL A 649 3.90 -15.22 13.08
CA VAL A 649 4.77 -15.77 12.02
C VAL A 649 5.59 -14.74 11.25
N PHE A 650 5.25 -13.47 11.33
CA PHE A 650 5.94 -12.34 10.69
C PHE A 650 6.81 -11.53 11.66
N ASP A 651 7.05 -11.99 12.88
CA ASP A 651 7.96 -11.33 13.82
C ASP A 651 9.42 -11.51 13.38
N ARG A 652 9.94 -10.53 12.64
CA ARG A 652 11.33 -10.48 12.22
C ARG A 652 12.09 -9.41 13.00
N ARG A 653 13.01 -9.83 13.84
CA ARG A 653 13.74 -8.92 14.76
C ARG A 653 14.66 -7.96 14.03
N HIS A 654 15.39 -8.43 13.02
CA HIS A 654 16.34 -7.63 12.26
C HIS A 654 16.09 -7.77 10.77
N ASN A 655 16.04 -6.66 10.06
CA ASN A 655 15.90 -6.59 8.62
C ASN A 655 16.85 -5.53 8.05
N VAL A 656 17.69 -5.91 7.10
CA VAL A 656 18.63 -5.01 6.42
C VAL A 656 18.39 -5.08 4.93
N ASN A 657 18.29 -3.93 4.29
CA ASN A 657 18.23 -3.82 2.85
C ASN A 657 19.26 -2.79 2.37
N LEU A 658 20.08 -3.18 1.42
CA LEU A 658 21.04 -2.31 0.77
C LEU A 658 20.81 -2.34 -0.73
N VAL A 659 20.56 -1.18 -1.32
CA VAL A 659 20.53 -0.98 -2.78
C VAL A 659 21.63 -0.03 -3.17
N VAL A 660 22.39 -0.40 -4.19
CA VAL A 660 23.42 0.45 -4.79
C VAL A 660 23.24 0.42 -6.29
N SER A 661 23.16 1.58 -6.92
CA SER A 661 23.12 1.72 -8.37
C SER A 661 24.20 2.72 -8.82
N GLN A 662 24.95 2.35 -9.86
CA GLN A 662 26.07 3.12 -10.39
C GLN A 662 25.94 3.28 -11.90
N GLY A 663 25.79 4.52 -12.33
CA GLY A 663 25.90 4.90 -13.75
C GLY A 663 27.35 4.91 -14.21
N LEU A 664 27.65 4.26 -15.35
CA LEU A 664 28.97 4.10 -15.91
C LEU A 664 29.07 4.72 -17.33
N GLY A 665 30.25 5.20 -17.68
CA GLY A 665 30.51 5.86 -18.97
C GLY A 665 30.25 7.37 -18.92
N LYS A 666 30.71 8.10 -19.96
CA LYS A 666 30.57 9.55 -20.04
C LYS A 666 29.09 9.98 -20.11
N ASP A 667 28.29 9.21 -20.83
CA ASP A 667 26.85 9.48 -21.05
C ASP A 667 25.96 8.64 -20.11
N LYS A 668 26.55 7.93 -19.13
CA LYS A 668 25.86 7.03 -18.19
C LYS A 668 24.91 6.03 -18.89
N ALA A 669 25.27 5.63 -20.12
CA ALA A 669 24.50 4.69 -20.91
C ALA A 669 24.44 3.29 -20.30
N TRP A 670 25.35 2.97 -19.38
CA TRP A 670 25.34 1.77 -18.60
C TRP A 670 24.99 2.06 -17.14
N GLU A 671 24.18 1.21 -16.55
CA GLU A 671 23.89 1.23 -15.12
C GLU A 671 24.08 -0.17 -14.55
N VAL A 672 24.82 -0.25 -13.43
CA VAL A 672 25.01 -1.48 -12.66
C VAL A 672 24.32 -1.29 -11.30
N SER A 673 23.43 -2.20 -10.96
CA SER A 673 22.70 -2.15 -9.70
C SER A 673 22.88 -3.44 -8.90
N ALA A 674 22.97 -3.29 -7.58
CA ALA A 674 23.05 -4.39 -6.62
C ALA A 674 22.00 -4.18 -5.53
N ARG A 675 21.36 -5.27 -5.11
CA ARG A 675 20.45 -5.29 -3.95
C ARG A 675 20.87 -6.43 -3.03
N TRP A 676 21.12 -6.14 -1.77
CA TRP A 676 21.38 -7.13 -0.75
C TRP A 676 20.35 -7.03 0.38
N ASN A 677 19.77 -8.17 0.73
CA ASN A 677 18.79 -8.31 1.79
C ASN A 677 19.30 -9.26 2.87
N LEU A 678 19.06 -8.93 4.14
CA LEU A 678 19.27 -9.82 5.28
C LEU A 678 18.05 -9.71 6.20
N GLY A 679 17.51 -10.86 6.62
CA GLY A 679 16.45 -10.93 7.61
C GLY A 679 16.74 -12.00 8.66
N SER A 680 16.53 -11.70 9.94
CA SER A 680 16.52 -12.73 10.99
C SER A 680 15.39 -13.73 10.75
N GLY A 681 15.53 -14.94 11.28
CA GLY A 681 14.57 -16.02 11.09
C GLY A 681 13.15 -15.67 11.55
N LEU A 682 12.17 -16.13 10.79
CA LEU A 682 10.74 -15.96 11.11
C LEU A 682 10.28 -17.06 12.06
N PRO A 683 9.34 -16.78 12.98
CA PRO A 683 8.73 -17.78 13.84
C PRO A 683 7.84 -18.74 13.06
N PHE A 684 7.74 -19.98 13.50
CA PHE A 684 6.78 -20.95 12.99
C PHE A 684 6.44 -21.99 14.07
N THR A 685 5.31 -22.66 13.93
CA THR A 685 4.91 -23.74 14.85
C THR A 685 5.48 -25.06 14.36
N GLN A 686 6.27 -25.72 15.19
CA GLN A 686 6.88 -27.01 14.86
C GLN A 686 5.88 -28.16 14.99
N THR A 687 6.08 -29.24 14.23
CA THR A 687 5.43 -30.51 14.46
C THR A 687 6.17 -31.23 15.57
N GLN A 688 5.47 -31.60 16.64
CA GLN A 688 6.03 -32.37 17.76
C GLN A 688 5.87 -33.88 17.56
N GLY A 689 4.85 -34.29 16.86
CA GLY A 689 4.56 -35.69 16.57
C GLY A 689 3.27 -35.87 15.80
N PHE A 690 2.91 -37.12 15.59
CA PHE A 690 1.67 -37.50 14.95
C PHE A 690 0.90 -38.44 15.89
N PHE A 691 -0.42 -38.42 15.82
CA PHE A 691 -1.28 -39.33 16.54
C PHE A 691 -2.41 -39.79 15.64
N GLN A 692 -2.91 -40.96 15.90
CA GLN A 692 -4.10 -41.46 15.24
C GLN A 692 -5.34 -41.01 16.00
N PRO A 693 -6.23 -40.21 15.39
CA PRO A 693 -7.47 -39.81 16.03
C PRO A 693 -8.35 -41.06 16.37
N PRO A 694 -8.85 -41.20 17.59
CA PRO A 694 -9.78 -42.30 17.89
C PRO A 694 -11.12 -42.06 17.18
N ASN A 695 -11.54 -42.99 16.35
CA ASN A 695 -12.86 -42.99 15.76
C ASN A 695 -13.85 -43.73 16.71
N VAL A 696 -14.80 -42.98 17.28
CA VAL A 696 -15.78 -43.46 18.23
C VAL A 696 -17.23 -43.33 17.72
N VAL A 697 -17.41 -43.04 16.41
CA VAL A 697 -18.75 -42.82 15.82
C VAL A 697 -19.67 -44.03 16.00
N ASP A 698 -19.15 -45.24 15.89
CA ASP A 698 -19.91 -46.50 16.08
C ASP A 698 -19.66 -47.16 17.45
N GLY A 699 -19.21 -46.38 18.43
CA GLY A 699 -18.80 -46.89 19.75
C GLY A 699 -17.28 -47.10 19.81
N ILE A 700 -16.80 -47.68 20.91
CA ILE A 700 -15.40 -48.06 21.04
C ILE A 700 -15.16 -49.33 20.22
N ALA A 701 -14.90 -49.15 18.92
CA ALA A 701 -14.55 -50.27 18.05
C ALA A 701 -13.14 -50.77 18.39
N THR A 702 -12.96 -52.05 18.47
CA THR A 702 -11.67 -52.67 18.78
C THR A 702 -10.71 -52.67 17.61
N ASP A 703 -11.19 -52.33 16.41
CA ASP A 703 -10.46 -52.30 15.14
C ASP A 703 -10.19 -50.88 14.59
N TYR A 704 -10.55 -49.83 15.33
CA TYR A 704 -10.38 -48.44 14.84
C TYR A 704 -8.94 -48.10 14.40
N VAL A 705 -7.94 -48.69 15.07
CA VAL A 705 -6.53 -48.52 14.74
C VAL A 705 -6.20 -49.08 13.35
N VAL A 706 -6.90 -50.14 12.92
CA VAL A 706 -6.72 -50.74 11.60
C VAL A 706 -7.62 -50.12 10.56
N ALA A 707 -8.84 -49.74 10.96
CA ALA A 707 -9.83 -49.13 10.05
C ALA A 707 -9.48 -47.70 9.61
N ASN A 708 -8.80 -46.92 10.48
CA ASN A 708 -8.41 -45.53 10.23
C ASN A 708 -6.87 -45.32 10.22
N SER A 709 -6.14 -46.35 9.77
CA SER A 709 -4.66 -46.31 9.77
C SER A 709 -4.05 -45.25 8.82
N GLU A 710 -4.84 -44.66 7.94
CA GLU A 710 -4.42 -43.66 6.99
C GLU A 710 -4.63 -42.20 7.48
N GLU A 711 -5.42 -41.99 8.53
CA GLU A 711 -5.68 -40.67 9.09
C GLU A 711 -4.73 -40.35 10.25
N LEU A 712 -3.80 -39.45 10.03
CA LEU A 712 -2.87 -38.96 11.06
C LEU A 712 -3.21 -37.52 11.46
N GLY A 713 -3.48 -37.33 12.75
CA GLY A 713 -3.52 -35.98 13.35
C GLY A 713 -2.12 -35.46 13.64
N ILE A 714 -1.91 -34.18 13.48
CA ILE A 714 -0.63 -33.50 13.78
C ILE A 714 -0.67 -32.97 15.22
N GLN A 715 0.28 -33.42 16.06
CA GLN A 715 0.53 -32.81 17.35
C GLN A 715 1.48 -31.64 17.19
N PHE A 716 0.97 -30.43 17.40
CA PHE A 716 1.75 -29.21 17.33
C PHE A 716 2.55 -28.97 18.62
N ALA A 717 3.75 -28.42 18.47
CA ALA A 717 4.50 -27.80 19.57
C ALA A 717 3.86 -26.46 19.99
N GLY A 718 4.50 -25.75 20.90
CA GLY A 718 4.05 -24.41 21.27
C GLY A 718 3.95 -23.44 20.07
N LEU A 719 2.92 -22.60 20.09
CA LEU A 719 2.60 -21.69 18.98
C LEU A 719 3.80 -20.78 18.65
N ASN A 720 4.38 -20.94 17.46
CA ASN A 720 5.46 -20.14 16.89
C ASN A 720 6.75 -20.07 17.74
N GLU A 721 7.03 -21.11 18.53
CA GLU A 721 8.26 -21.20 19.34
C GLU A 721 9.51 -21.57 18.51
N GLY A 722 9.32 -22.19 17.33
CA GLY A 722 10.41 -22.44 16.38
C GLY A 722 10.79 -21.18 15.60
N ARG A 723 12.06 -21.08 15.15
CA ARG A 723 12.49 -20.03 14.23
C ARG A 723 13.26 -20.62 13.05
N LEU A 724 12.90 -20.16 11.84
CA LEU A 724 13.64 -20.47 10.63
C LEU A 724 15.06 -19.87 10.67
N PRO A 725 16.00 -20.40 9.91
CA PRO A 725 17.32 -19.79 9.73
C PRO A 725 17.24 -18.36 9.17
N ALA A 726 18.28 -17.57 9.39
CA ALA A 726 18.38 -16.24 8.80
C ALA A 726 18.39 -16.30 7.28
N TYR A 727 17.59 -15.44 6.66
CA TYR A 727 17.52 -15.23 5.23
C TYR A 727 18.53 -14.18 4.77
N HIS A 728 19.25 -14.40 3.68
CA HIS A 728 19.93 -13.33 2.96
C HIS A 728 20.13 -13.66 1.48
N ARG A 729 20.13 -12.61 0.65
CA ARG A 729 20.21 -12.72 -0.82
C ARG A 729 20.91 -11.51 -1.42
N LEU A 730 21.69 -11.76 -2.48
CA LEU A 730 22.25 -10.72 -3.32
C LEU A 730 21.67 -10.85 -4.73
N ASP A 731 21.15 -9.75 -5.26
CA ASP A 731 20.68 -9.61 -6.63
C ASP A 731 21.56 -8.58 -7.35
N LEU A 732 21.92 -8.86 -8.59
CA LEU A 732 22.69 -7.95 -9.43
C LEU A 732 21.97 -7.72 -10.75
N SER A 733 22.12 -6.52 -11.30
CA SER A 733 21.65 -6.22 -12.65
C SER A 733 22.58 -5.24 -13.36
N ILE A 734 22.63 -5.35 -14.66
CA ILE A 734 23.27 -4.41 -15.57
C ILE A 734 22.28 -4.01 -16.64
N ARG A 735 22.21 -2.74 -16.94
CA ARG A 735 21.29 -2.17 -17.91
C ARG A 735 22.04 -1.24 -18.86
N ARG A 736 21.59 -1.22 -20.13
CA ARG A 736 22.05 -0.28 -21.13
C ARG A 736 20.88 0.25 -21.96
N GLU A 737 20.82 1.56 -22.14
CA GLU A 737 19.91 2.23 -23.05
C GLU A 737 20.60 2.57 -24.39
N PHE A 738 19.90 2.32 -25.50
CA PHE A 738 20.26 2.70 -26.86
C PHE A 738 19.20 3.65 -27.37
N GLU A 739 19.58 4.86 -27.69
CA GLU A 739 18.64 5.92 -28.13
C GLU A 739 18.82 6.20 -29.64
N TRP A 740 17.70 6.30 -30.35
CA TRP A 740 17.57 6.80 -31.71
C TRP A 740 16.54 7.92 -31.73
N GLU A 741 16.40 8.66 -32.83
CA GLU A 741 15.55 9.87 -32.92
C GLU A 741 14.14 9.71 -32.29
N ASN A 742 13.48 8.56 -32.46
CA ASN A 742 12.12 8.32 -31.97
C ASN A 742 11.96 7.00 -31.20
N HIS A 743 13.05 6.27 -30.98
CA HIS A 743 13.01 4.94 -30.38
C HIS A 743 14.09 4.82 -29.30
N THR A 744 13.77 4.10 -28.26
CA THR A 744 14.73 3.72 -27.22
C THR A 744 14.62 2.22 -27.00
N LEU A 745 15.76 1.52 -27.06
CA LEU A 745 15.84 0.12 -26.68
C LEU A 745 16.66 0.01 -25.38
N GLU A 746 16.03 -0.50 -24.34
CA GLU A 746 16.67 -0.81 -23.08
C GLU A 746 16.95 -2.33 -23.02
N CYS A 747 18.20 -2.70 -22.85
CA CYS A 747 18.62 -4.08 -22.65
C CYS A 747 19.08 -4.24 -21.20
N SER A 748 18.53 -5.19 -20.47
CA SER A 748 18.91 -5.51 -19.11
C SER A 748 19.32 -6.97 -19.00
N ALA A 749 20.32 -7.25 -18.18
CA ALA A 749 20.69 -8.58 -17.75
C ALA A 749 20.90 -8.58 -16.24
N GLY A 750 20.48 -9.63 -15.56
CA GLY A 750 20.60 -9.70 -14.12
C GLY A 750 20.59 -11.13 -13.59
N ALA A 751 20.77 -11.25 -12.31
CA ALA A 751 20.61 -12.50 -11.60
C ALA A 751 20.10 -12.26 -10.18
N THR A 752 19.15 -13.06 -9.80
CA THR A 752 18.61 -13.14 -8.43
C THR A 752 19.36 -14.24 -7.69
N ASN A 753 19.62 -14.03 -6.40
CA ASN A 753 20.36 -14.96 -5.53
C ASN A 753 21.71 -15.38 -6.11
N VAL A 754 22.56 -14.40 -6.41
CA VAL A 754 23.83 -14.58 -7.17
C VAL A 754 24.76 -15.64 -6.58
N TYR A 755 24.77 -15.82 -5.27
CA TYR A 755 25.58 -16.83 -4.59
C TYR A 755 24.83 -18.13 -4.27
N SER A 756 23.63 -18.30 -4.85
CA SER A 756 22.81 -19.52 -4.76
C SER A 756 22.63 -20.05 -3.33
N ARG A 757 22.30 -19.14 -2.39
CA ARG A 757 22.05 -19.56 -1.02
C ARG A 757 20.72 -20.28 -0.92
N ASP A 758 20.71 -21.43 -0.26
CA ASP A 758 19.51 -22.16 0.11
C ASP A 758 18.81 -21.45 1.29
N ASN A 759 17.90 -20.53 0.99
CA ASN A 759 17.08 -19.85 1.96
C ASN A 759 15.83 -20.66 2.24
N VAL A 760 15.58 -21.04 3.49
CA VAL A 760 14.40 -21.83 3.85
C VAL A 760 13.14 -21.03 3.59
N PHE A 761 12.22 -21.63 2.84
CA PHE A 761 10.87 -21.09 2.62
C PHE A 761 9.92 -21.57 3.71
N TYR A 762 9.79 -22.89 3.84
CA TYR A 762 9.04 -23.54 4.92
C TYR A 762 9.59 -24.96 5.15
N VAL A 763 9.12 -25.58 6.21
CA VAL A 763 9.34 -27.01 6.50
C VAL A 763 8.02 -27.73 6.33
N ASN A 764 7.99 -28.74 5.47
CA ASN A 764 6.81 -29.58 5.28
C ASN A 764 6.46 -30.27 6.61
N ARG A 765 5.25 -30.12 7.08
CA ARG A 765 4.83 -30.60 8.41
C ARG A 765 4.74 -32.12 8.49
N VAL A 766 4.44 -32.78 7.36
CA VAL A 766 4.22 -34.23 7.28
C VAL A 766 5.55 -34.95 7.06
N THR A 767 6.31 -34.54 6.05
CA THR A 767 7.58 -35.21 5.71
C THR A 767 8.76 -34.73 6.56
N GLY A 768 8.67 -33.55 7.17
CA GLY A 768 9.76 -32.87 7.85
C GLY A 768 10.82 -32.31 6.88
N GLU A 769 10.55 -32.36 5.58
CA GLU A 769 11.48 -31.89 4.56
C GLU A 769 11.49 -30.37 4.49
N ARG A 770 12.66 -29.84 4.25
CA ARG A 770 12.90 -28.43 4.03
C ARG A 770 12.58 -28.09 2.57
N VAL A 771 11.76 -27.05 2.37
CA VAL A 771 11.51 -26.44 1.07
C VAL A 771 12.24 -25.11 1.02
N ASP A 772 13.07 -24.92 0.01
CA ASP A 772 13.87 -23.72 -0.15
C ASP A 772 13.21 -22.72 -1.10
N GLN A 773 13.59 -21.46 -0.96
CA GLN A 773 13.21 -20.37 -1.83
C GLN A 773 13.99 -20.44 -3.15
N LEU A 774 13.79 -19.41 -4.00
CA LEU A 774 14.40 -19.38 -5.33
C LEU A 774 15.95 -19.50 -5.25
N PRO A 775 16.54 -20.43 -6.02
CA PRO A 775 17.99 -20.56 -6.17
C PRO A 775 18.54 -19.42 -7.04
N PHE A 776 19.78 -19.55 -7.53
CA PHE A 776 20.31 -18.65 -8.55
C PHE A 776 19.42 -18.62 -9.80
N LEU A 777 18.95 -17.43 -10.21
CA LEU A 777 18.08 -17.25 -11.36
C LEU A 777 18.58 -16.08 -12.23
N PRO A 778 19.22 -16.37 -13.38
CA PRO A 778 19.60 -15.34 -14.34
C PRO A 778 18.38 -14.85 -15.13
N SER A 779 18.40 -13.59 -15.54
CA SER A 779 17.35 -12.99 -16.35
C SER A 779 17.92 -12.04 -17.39
N ILE A 780 17.22 -11.92 -18.51
CA ILE A 780 17.49 -10.94 -19.56
C ILE A 780 16.15 -10.28 -19.90
N SER A 781 16.14 -8.98 -20.12
CA SER A 781 14.95 -8.28 -20.63
C SER A 781 15.32 -7.30 -21.73
N LEU A 782 14.36 -7.12 -22.64
CA LEU A 782 14.40 -6.15 -23.72
C LEU A 782 13.13 -5.30 -23.62
N ASP A 783 13.32 -4.00 -23.57
CA ASP A 783 12.25 -3.01 -23.53
C ASP A 783 12.42 -2.01 -24.68
N TRP A 784 11.45 -1.97 -25.57
CA TRP A 784 11.45 -1.07 -26.72
C TRP A 784 10.35 -0.02 -26.61
N ARG A 785 10.74 1.26 -26.68
CA ARG A 785 9.85 2.43 -26.72
C ARG A 785 9.86 3.05 -28.10
N PHE A 786 8.66 3.43 -28.60
CA PHE A 786 8.47 4.01 -29.92
C PHE A 786 7.41 5.12 -29.94
#